data_3d96479a8e176a91c8fe34139febd484
#
_entry.id   3d96479a8e176a91c8fe34139febd484
#
_cell.length_a   1.000
_cell.length_b   1.000
_cell.length_c   1.000
_cell.angle_alpha   90.00
_cell.angle_beta   90.00
_cell.angle_gamma   90.00
#
_symmetry.space_group_name_H-M   'P 1'
#
loop_
_entity.id
_entity.type
_entity.pdbx_description
1 polymer ?
#
loop_
_entity_poly.entity_id
_entity_poly.type
_entity_poly.pdbx_seq_one_letter_code
_entity_poly.pdbx_strand_id
1 'polypeptide(L)'
;MRESMGGYPSPASDGAALHLRRSPVSTPPLASDRDAAPSAGFRWGFVSLDCGGKENYTDELGLNWTPDDYLIYGEAKDISTEYETGKQYTSMRLFPADSRKYCYKLNVLTKIRYLIRATFFYGDFDSNNVYPKFDISFGATHWSTIEILDTTVVVRELIFLASSPTIDVCLSNAATGQPFISTLELRQFNGSIYGTLYEDRFYLKVSRRINFGADSEAPVRYPDDPFDRIWKSDNLNKSDYLADKAVGTVKVSTKLPIVMNDREEMPPEKVMQTAVVGTNGSLTYRLSLDSFPGFGWANMYLAEIEDLELNESRKFRVVHTDHPELSNDIINIQENAHGKDRAFEAGFRNMSLPFILSFKLEKTADSSRGPLLNAMEINSYLKRNDGSLDGGAIENVIALDSSADWAQEGGDPCLPVPWSWLQCNSDPRPSITVIHLSSKNLKGDIPLDLTKLSKLVELWLDGNSLTGSIPDFSICPDLKIIHLENNRLTGELPSSLANLPILRELHVQNNRLSGTVPSGLLNKNLDLNYSGNIGLHGRGKRVKHLNIIIGSTVGAAVLLIATIVSCLFLCKGKKSHYDQDHVRNSLPVQRPVSSPSDAPSEAAHCFTLSDIEEATKSFEKKIGSGGFGVVYYGKLKDGKEIAVKVLTSNSCQGKREFSNEVNLLSRIHHRNLIQFLGYCQEEGRSMLVYEFMQNGTLKEHLYGVLTSGQSINWIKRLEIAEDAAKGIEYLHSGCVPAIIHRDLKTTNILLDKHMRAKVSDFGLSKLVVDGASHVSSAIQGTVGYLDPEYYISQQLTDKSDVYSFGVILLELISGQEAISNESFGVNCRNIVQWAKMHIESDDIQGIIDPMIRDEYDIQALWKVAEKALMCVQPHGNMRPSISEVLKDVQDAILIEREAAKRRKGNSDEMSKNYVHSSLNMSSLDIGGTENYLSLGDSIVRPTAR
;
A
#
# COMPACT_ATOMS: atom_id res chain seq x y z
N MET A 1 41.81 34.31 -28.76
CA MET A 1 40.92 35.25 -29.48
C MET A 1 39.71 35.36 -28.59
N ARG A 2 39.61 36.29 -27.62
CA ARG A 2 39.12 37.70 -27.80
C ARG A 2 37.77 37.64 -28.50
N GLU A 3 36.67 38.06 -28.00
CA GLU A 3 36.09 39.26 -27.35
C GLU A 3 34.60 38.99 -27.37
N SER A 4 33.64 39.52 -26.66
CA SER A 4 33.50 40.73 -25.84
C SER A 4 32.11 40.71 -25.20
N MET A 5 31.94 40.99 -23.97
CA MET A 5 31.36 42.22 -23.36
C MET A 5 29.99 42.72 -23.86
N GLY A 6 29.10 42.87 -22.86
CA GLY A 6 27.99 43.81 -22.78
C GLY A 6 27.00 43.35 -21.69
N GLY A 7 26.71 43.98 -20.61
CA GLY A 7 26.70 45.39 -20.23
C GLY A 7 25.36 45.58 -19.44
N TYR A 8 25.36 45.72 -18.11
CA TYR A 8 24.21 46.09 -17.28
C TYR A 8 23.88 47.60 -17.44
N PRO A 9 22.67 48.02 -17.07
CA PRO A 9 22.57 49.18 -16.21
C PRO A 9 21.67 48.99 -14.97
N SER A 10 22.18 49.57 -13.87
CA SER A 10 21.42 49.91 -12.68
C SER A 10 20.54 51.14 -12.90
N PRO A 11 19.51 51.36 -12.07
CA PRO A 11 19.09 52.71 -11.78
C PRO A 11 19.27 53.09 -10.30
N ALA A 12 19.63 54.34 -10.14
CA ALA A 12 19.94 55.06 -8.90
C ALA A 12 18.71 55.46 -8.08
N SER A 13 18.99 55.58 -6.80
CA SER A 13 18.43 56.38 -5.71
C SER A 13 17.36 57.42 -6.01
N ASP A 14 16.30 57.45 -5.18
CA ASP A 14 15.87 58.72 -4.52
C ASP A 14 15.24 58.43 -3.18
N GLY A 15 15.62 59.23 -2.18
CA GLY A 15 15.31 59.12 -0.79
C GLY A 15 14.00 59.79 -0.39
N ALA A 16 13.37 59.24 0.66
CA ALA A 16 12.52 60.01 1.57
C ALA A 16 12.60 59.41 2.96
N ALA A 17 13.14 60.12 3.85
CA ALA A 17 13.19 59.84 5.28
C ALA A 17 11.85 60.09 5.94
N LEU A 18 11.34 59.10 6.70
CA LEU A 18 10.29 59.28 7.67
C LEU A 18 10.72 58.72 9.03
N HIS A 19 10.98 59.65 9.95
CA HIS A 19 11.23 59.40 11.36
C HIS A 19 9.99 58.81 12.03
N LEU A 20 10.10 57.60 12.59
CA LEU A 20 9.21 57.11 13.62
C LEU A 20 10.03 56.56 14.81
N ARG A 21 9.70 57.10 15.97
CA ARG A 21 10.34 56.91 17.27
C ARG A 21 10.35 55.46 17.70
N ARG A 22 11.50 54.94 18.10
CA ARG A 22 11.67 53.71 18.85
C ARG A 22 11.35 53.97 20.34
N SER A 23 10.42 53.21 20.91
CA SER A 23 10.32 52.93 22.32
C SER A 23 11.12 51.65 22.64
N PRO A 24 11.84 51.55 23.74
CA PRO A 24 12.68 50.42 24.03
C PRO A 24 11.85 49.26 24.61
N VAL A 25 11.84 48.09 23.91
CA VAL A 25 11.39 46.82 24.51
C VAL A 25 12.60 46.26 25.25
N SER A 26 12.45 46.11 26.55
CA SER A 26 13.38 45.49 27.46
C SER A 26 13.62 44.02 27.12
N THR A 27 14.85 43.69 26.75
CA THR A 27 15.35 42.32 26.74
C THR A 27 15.57 41.84 28.19
N PRO A 28 15.12 40.61 28.54
CA PRO A 28 15.57 40.00 29.79
C PRO A 28 17.05 39.58 29.68
N PRO A 29 17.82 39.59 30.79
CA PRO A 29 19.24 39.33 30.77
C PRO A 29 19.55 37.86 30.53
N LEU A 30 20.52 37.60 29.65
CA LEU A 30 21.22 36.33 29.53
C LEU A 30 21.91 36.02 30.88
N ALA A 31 21.40 35.06 31.62
CA ALA A 31 22.08 34.45 32.74
C ALA A 31 23.19 33.55 32.22
N SER A 32 24.42 33.95 32.43
CA SER A 32 25.61 33.12 32.41
C SER A 32 25.63 32.23 33.65
N ASP A 33 25.26 30.97 33.52
CA ASP A 33 25.65 29.92 34.45
C ASP A 33 26.42 28.85 33.70
N ARG A 34 27.73 29.03 33.62
CA ARG A 34 28.68 27.96 33.55
C ARG A 34 29.03 27.57 34.97
N ASP A 35 28.95 26.29 35.27
CA ASP A 35 29.34 25.57 36.49
C ASP A 35 28.17 25.09 37.37
N ALA A 36 27.45 24.10 36.86
CA ALA A 36 26.91 23.02 37.66
C ALA A 36 26.86 21.77 36.76
N ALA A 37 27.64 20.73 37.09
CA ALA A 37 27.53 19.42 36.48
C ALA A 37 26.08 18.95 36.70
N PRO A 38 25.36 18.52 35.66
CA PRO A 38 24.01 18.00 35.82
C PRO A 38 24.06 16.69 36.58
N SER A 39 23.37 16.63 37.69
CA SER A 39 23.00 15.38 38.36
C SER A 39 22.37 14.45 37.31
N ALA A 40 22.84 13.20 37.23
CA ALA A 40 22.36 12.16 36.38
C ALA A 40 20.83 12.12 36.33
N GLY A 41 20.19 12.33 35.16
CA GLY A 41 18.82 11.93 34.96
C GLY A 41 17.90 12.68 34.02
N PHE A 42 18.19 13.87 33.54
CA PHE A 42 17.27 14.52 32.59
C PHE A 42 18.02 15.14 31.40
N ARG A 43 17.98 14.47 30.25
CA ARG A 43 18.47 15.07 29.02
C ARG A 43 17.29 15.70 28.28
N TRP A 44 17.32 16.99 28.08
CA TRP A 44 16.34 17.70 27.25
C TRP A 44 16.29 17.09 25.84
N GLY A 45 15.08 16.71 25.39
CA GLY A 45 14.86 16.22 24.03
C GLY A 45 14.77 14.71 23.84
N PHE A 46 14.83 13.89 24.90
CA PHE A 46 14.54 12.48 24.86
C PHE A 46 13.16 12.19 25.45
N VAL A 47 12.31 11.47 24.68
CA VAL A 47 11.04 10.93 25.14
C VAL A 47 11.10 9.42 24.94
N SER A 48 10.76 8.65 25.96
CA SER A 48 10.64 7.19 25.87
C SER A 48 9.32 6.78 26.51
N LEU A 49 8.37 6.35 25.66
CA LEU A 49 7.06 5.86 26.08
C LEU A 49 7.11 4.33 26.16
N ASP A 50 6.74 3.79 27.32
CA ASP A 50 6.45 2.38 27.53
C ASP A 50 4.94 2.19 27.31
N CYS A 51 4.57 1.71 26.11
CA CYS A 51 3.18 1.63 25.70
C CYS A 51 2.48 0.45 26.41
N GLY A 52 1.47 0.79 27.21
CA GLY A 52 0.80 -0.16 28.11
C GLY A 52 1.52 -0.33 29.47
N GLY A 53 2.65 0.36 29.67
CA GLY A 53 3.36 0.41 30.98
C GLY A 53 2.50 1.01 32.07
N LYS A 54 2.83 0.69 33.33
CA LYS A 54 2.04 1.07 34.52
C LYS A 54 2.71 2.10 35.41
N GLU A 55 4.01 2.29 35.27
CA GLU A 55 4.81 3.17 36.14
C GLU A 55 6.04 3.77 35.41
N ASN A 56 6.50 4.89 35.93
CA ASN A 56 7.77 5.48 35.47
C ASN A 56 8.95 4.67 35.99
N TYR A 57 9.96 4.44 35.16
CA TYR A 57 11.21 3.81 35.60
C TYR A 57 12.40 4.28 34.78
N THR A 58 13.59 3.97 35.26
CA THR A 58 14.85 4.16 34.52
C THR A 58 15.41 2.79 34.18
N ASP A 59 15.76 2.56 32.91
CA ASP A 59 16.34 1.30 32.48
C ASP A 59 17.84 1.17 32.82
N GLU A 60 18.42 0.03 32.46
CA GLU A 60 19.86 -0.24 32.72
C GLU A 60 20.80 0.69 31.94
N LEU A 61 20.30 1.30 30.86
CA LEU A 61 21.05 2.28 30.06
C LEU A 61 20.96 3.70 30.63
N GLY A 62 20.15 3.92 31.66
CA GLY A 62 19.89 5.24 32.24
C GLY A 62 18.84 6.04 31.47
N LEU A 63 18.02 5.42 30.60
CA LEU A 63 16.92 6.07 29.91
C LEU A 63 15.67 6.05 30.80
N ASN A 64 14.97 7.19 30.88
CA ASN A 64 13.74 7.33 31.65
C ASN A 64 12.53 6.99 30.78
N TRP A 65 11.75 6.01 31.23
CA TRP A 65 10.55 5.54 30.57
C TRP A 65 9.30 6.03 31.31
N THR A 66 8.29 6.42 30.54
CA THR A 66 6.99 6.86 31.05
C THR A 66 5.87 6.05 30.37
N PRO A 67 4.81 5.68 31.11
CA PRO A 67 3.66 5.03 30.52
C PRO A 67 2.87 5.97 29.60
N ASP A 68 2.07 5.39 28.71
CA ASP A 68 1.18 6.11 27.78
C ASP A 68 -0.27 6.19 28.32
N ASP A 69 -0.44 6.29 29.63
CA ASP A 69 -1.72 6.29 30.37
C ASP A 69 -2.66 7.46 30.02
N TYR A 70 -2.15 8.49 29.33
CA TYR A 70 -2.96 9.58 28.80
C TYR A 70 -3.80 9.19 27.57
N LEU A 71 -3.53 8.06 26.95
CA LEU A 71 -4.35 7.54 25.85
C LEU A 71 -5.65 6.91 26.39
N ILE A 72 -6.76 7.35 25.81
CA ILE A 72 -8.10 6.89 26.24
C ILE A 72 -8.59 5.65 25.50
N TYR A 73 -7.86 5.20 24.49
CA TYR A 73 -8.18 4.03 23.66
C TYR A 73 -7.02 3.05 23.60
N GLY A 74 -7.36 1.83 23.26
CA GLY A 74 -6.43 0.70 23.34
C GLY A 74 -6.40 0.10 24.74
N GLU A 75 -5.97 -1.15 24.82
CA GLU A 75 -5.89 -1.92 26.04
C GLU A 75 -4.42 -2.21 26.36
N ALA A 76 -3.99 -1.93 27.61
CA ALA A 76 -2.67 -2.35 28.07
C ALA A 76 -2.66 -3.86 28.30
N LYS A 77 -1.71 -4.56 27.72
CA LYS A 77 -1.50 -6.01 27.87
C LYS A 77 -0.12 -6.29 28.43
N ASP A 78 -0.05 -7.17 29.42
CA ASP A 78 1.21 -7.71 29.91
C ASP A 78 1.65 -8.87 29.00
N ILE A 79 2.92 -8.91 28.65
CA ILE A 79 3.54 -9.97 27.85
C ILE A 79 4.24 -10.95 28.81
N SER A 80 4.21 -12.26 28.50
CA SER A 80 4.86 -13.29 29.30
C SER A 80 6.36 -13.05 29.42
N THR A 81 6.89 -13.21 30.63
CA THR A 81 8.31 -12.99 30.98
C THR A 81 9.22 -14.15 30.63
N GLU A 82 8.79 -15.14 29.86
CA GLU A 82 9.62 -16.26 29.42
C GLU A 82 10.77 -15.84 28.49
N TYR A 83 10.68 -14.63 27.95
CA TYR A 83 11.71 -14.05 27.10
C TYR A 83 12.56 -13.08 27.95
N GLU A 84 13.86 -13.28 28.01
CA GLU A 84 14.82 -12.35 28.65
C GLU A 84 14.90 -11.04 27.83
N THR A 85 13.88 -10.22 27.94
CA THR A 85 13.79 -8.92 27.29
C THR A 85 13.80 -7.82 28.34
N GLY A 86 14.26 -6.62 27.98
CA GLY A 86 14.24 -5.48 28.90
C GLY A 86 12.80 -5.14 29.37
N LYS A 87 12.69 -4.43 30.53
CA LYS A 87 11.41 -4.07 31.15
C LYS A 87 10.43 -3.40 30.17
N GLN A 88 10.92 -2.61 29.21
CA GLN A 88 10.14 -1.92 28.18
C GLN A 88 9.45 -2.86 27.17
N TYR A 89 9.67 -4.17 27.26
CA TYR A 89 9.05 -5.18 26.40
C TYR A 89 8.15 -6.14 27.17
N THR A 90 7.88 -5.84 28.45
CA THR A 90 6.97 -6.66 29.28
C THR A 90 5.53 -6.23 29.16
N SER A 91 5.25 -5.14 28.45
CA SER A 91 3.91 -4.63 28.18
C SER A 91 3.78 -4.14 26.74
N MET A 92 2.53 -3.99 26.28
CA MET A 92 2.19 -3.36 25.02
C MET A 92 0.81 -2.70 25.09
N ARG A 93 0.58 -1.74 24.19
CA ARG A 93 -0.74 -1.16 23.93
C ARG A 93 -1.35 -1.84 22.71
N LEU A 94 -2.51 -2.50 22.91
CA LEU A 94 -3.25 -3.22 21.88
C LEU A 94 -4.47 -2.39 21.47
N PHE A 95 -4.67 -2.16 20.17
CA PHE A 95 -5.79 -1.39 19.63
C PHE A 95 -6.85 -2.28 19.00
N PRO A 96 -8.12 -1.83 18.91
CA PRO A 96 -9.17 -2.58 18.21
C PRO A 96 -8.84 -2.84 16.73
N ALA A 97 -9.28 -4.00 16.23
CA ALA A 97 -9.15 -4.36 14.81
C ALA A 97 -10.29 -3.74 13.97
N ASP A 98 -10.48 -2.44 14.06
CA ASP A 98 -11.48 -1.69 13.32
C ASP A 98 -10.86 -0.85 12.19
N SER A 99 -11.62 0.07 11.60
CA SER A 99 -11.15 0.94 10.51
C SER A 99 -10.54 2.26 10.99
N ARG A 100 -10.35 2.46 12.29
CA ARG A 100 -9.87 3.71 12.86
C ARG A 100 -8.36 3.81 12.81
N LYS A 101 -7.89 5.06 12.89
CA LYS A 101 -6.50 5.39 13.21
C LYS A 101 -6.35 5.70 14.69
N TYR A 102 -5.34 5.12 15.30
CA TYR A 102 -4.97 5.33 16.70
C TYR A 102 -3.64 6.07 16.76
N CYS A 103 -3.64 7.30 17.24
CA CYS A 103 -2.49 8.19 17.09
C CYS A 103 -1.88 8.63 18.43
N TYR A 104 -0.56 8.57 18.48
CA TYR A 104 0.26 9.22 19.50
C TYR A 104 0.62 10.62 19.03
N LYS A 105 0.23 11.63 19.78
CA LYS A 105 0.58 13.03 19.51
C LYS A 105 1.75 13.44 20.40
N LEU A 106 2.89 13.78 19.78
CA LEU A 106 4.11 14.16 20.47
C LEU A 106 4.44 15.63 20.23
N ASN A 107 4.88 16.32 21.28
CA ASN A 107 5.35 17.71 21.20
C ASN A 107 6.80 17.75 20.73
N VAL A 108 7.11 18.63 19.78
CA VAL A 108 8.43 18.82 19.20
C VAL A 108 8.75 20.30 19.03
N LEU A 109 10.02 20.63 18.95
CA LEU A 109 10.47 21.99 18.61
C LEU A 109 10.59 22.11 17.09
N THR A 110 9.93 23.10 16.51
CA THR A 110 10.00 23.37 15.07
C THR A 110 11.43 23.67 14.61
N LYS A 111 11.79 23.24 13.40
CA LYS A 111 13.12 23.38 12.79
C LYS A 111 14.23 22.61 13.51
N ILE A 112 13.87 21.67 14.36
CA ILE A 112 14.81 20.73 14.99
C ILE A 112 14.61 19.35 14.33
N ARG A 113 15.71 18.59 14.17
CA ARG A 113 15.67 17.20 13.68
C ARG A 113 15.53 16.25 14.82
N TYR A 114 14.79 15.19 14.53
CA TYR A 114 14.53 14.11 15.45
C TYR A 114 14.65 12.77 14.76
N LEU A 115 15.06 11.77 15.53
CA LEU A 115 14.83 10.37 15.25
C LEU A 115 13.59 9.96 16.05
N ILE A 116 12.63 9.33 15.36
CA ILE A 116 11.51 8.65 15.99
C ILE A 116 11.69 7.16 15.79
N ARG A 117 11.51 6.38 16.87
CA ARG A 117 11.61 4.92 16.88
C ARG A 117 10.35 4.32 17.44
N ALA A 118 9.73 3.42 16.68
CA ALA A 118 8.62 2.61 17.13
C ALA A 118 9.08 1.15 17.22
N THR A 119 8.77 0.49 18.33
CA THR A 119 9.17 -0.89 18.58
C THR A 119 7.95 -1.75 18.85
N PHE A 120 7.96 -2.95 18.26
CA PHE A 120 6.87 -3.92 18.32
C PHE A 120 7.44 -5.26 18.77
N PHE A 121 6.96 -5.73 19.91
CA PHE A 121 7.27 -7.04 20.46
C PHE A 121 5.98 -7.76 20.79
N TYR A 122 5.66 -8.82 20.05
CA TYR A 122 4.39 -9.54 20.19
C TYR A 122 4.41 -10.53 21.35
N GLY A 123 5.54 -11.23 21.53
CA GLY A 123 5.77 -12.15 22.64
C GLY A 123 4.74 -13.28 22.77
N ASP A 124 4.00 -13.58 21.69
CA ASP A 124 2.99 -14.64 21.62
C ASP A 124 1.97 -14.62 22.78
N PHE A 125 1.56 -13.41 23.20
CA PHE A 125 0.78 -13.17 24.40
C PHE A 125 -0.61 -13.83 24.40
N ASP A 126 -1.19 -14.12 23.23
CA ASP A 126 -2.51 -14.69 23.05
C ASP A 126 -2.50 -16.17 22.64
N SER A 127 -1.31 -16.76 22.42
CA SER A 127 -1.09 -18.15 22.01
C SER A 127 -1.89 -18.60 20.78
N ASN A 128 -2.29 -17.64 19.91
CA ASN A 128 -3.15 -17.90 18.76
C ASN A 128 -2.39 -18.32 17.50
N ASN A 129 -1.07 -18.21 17.47
CA ASN A 129 -0.21 -18.44 16.29
C ASN A 129 -0.67 -17.64 15.02
N VAL A 130 -1.40 -16.54 15.21
CA VAL A 130 -1.84 -15.65 14.14
C VAL A 130 -1.20 -14.28 14.36
N TYR A 131 -0.05 -14.11 13.76
CA TYR A 131 0.70 -12.86 13.91
C TYR A 131 0.02 -11.70 13.18
N PRO A 132 -0.12 -10.54 13.85
CA PRO A 132 -0.82 -9.39 13.28
C PRO A 132 -0.02 -8.69 12.20
N LYS A 133 -0.77 -8.11 11.23
CA LYS A 133 -0.25 -7.23 10.20
C LYS A 133 -1.04 -5.92 10.19
N PHE A 134 -0.35 -4.79 10.35
CA PHE A 134 -0.94 -3.47 10.46
C PHE A 134 0.01 -2.39 9.94
N ASP A 135 -0.51 -1.18 9.73
CA ASP A 135 0.27 -0.07 9.22
C ASP A 135 0.63 0.92 10.32
N ILE A 136 1.84 1.48 10.22
CA ILE A 136 2.25 2.66 10.98
C ILE A 136 2.46 3.83 10.01
N SER A 137 1.99 5.01 10.41
CA SER A 137 2.12 6.26 9.65
C SER A 137 2.72 7.38 10.48
N PHE A 138 3.36 8.32 9.80
CA PHE A 138 3.93 9.54 10.37
C PHE A 138 3.26 10.74 9.72
N GLY A 139 2.38 11.41 10.47
CA GLY A 139 1.47 12.42 9.94
C GLY A 139 0.61 11.83 8.80
N ALA A 140 0.61 12.48 7.65
CA ALA A 140 -0.08 12.04 6.44
C ALA A 140 0.67 10.96 5.63
N THR A 141 1.90 10.61 6.04
CA THR A 141 2.78 9.71 5.28
C THR A 141 2.70 8.29 5.84
N HIS A 142 2.40 7.31 4.99
CA HIS A 142 2.57 5.90 5.34
C HIS A 142 4.07 5.62 5.59
N TRP A 143 4.42 5.19 6.80
CA TRP A 143 5.81 4.96 7.19
C TRP A 143 6.25 3.52 6.91
N SER A 144 5.48 2.55 7.36
CA SER A 144 5.78 1.14 7.16
C SER A 144 4.55 0.27 7.42
N THR A 145 4.47 -0.87 6.76
CA THR A 145 3.62 -1.96 7.20
C THR A 145 4.41 -2.82 8.18
N ILE A 146 3.85 -3.10 9.33
CA ILE A 146 4.40 -3.97 10.36
C ILE A 146 3.81 -5.35 10.14
N GLU A 147 4.68 -6.32 9.93
CA GLU A 147 4.34 -7.72 9.80
C GLU A 147 5.15 -8.49 10.83
N ILE A 148 4.45 -9.10 11.76
CA ILE A 148 5.07 -9.95 12.78
C ILE A 148 5.15 -11.35 12.19
N LEU A 149 6.32 -11.96 12.24
CA LEU A 149 6.58 -13.29 11.67
C LEU A 149 6.93 -14.31 12.76
N ASP A 150 7.44 -13.82 13.88
CA ASP A 150 7.88 -14.63 15.02
C ASP A 150 7.88 -13.78 16.31
N THR A 151 8.54 -14.26 17.34
CA THR A 151 8.72 -13.58 18.63
C THR A 151 9.88 -12.57 18.66
N THR A 152 10.45 -12.18 17.53
CA THR A 152 11.52 -11.19 17.49
C THR A 152 11.00 -9.76 17.61
N VAL A 153 11.86 -8.88 18.12
CA VAL A 153 11.56 -7.44 18.26
C VAL A 153 11.67 -6.75 16.91
N VAL A 154 10.58 -6.17 16.44
CA VAL A 154 10.55 -5.37 15.21
C VAL A 154 10.75 -3.89 15.56
N VAL A 155 11.77 -3.24 14.99
CA VAL A 155 12.09 -1.82 15.20
C VAL A 155 11.97 -1.07 13.88
N ARG A 156 11.34 0.10 13.93
CA ARG A 156 11.28 1.03 12.79
C ARG A 156 11.75 2.40 13.23
N GLU A 157 12.64 3.02 12.44
CA GLU A 157 13.21 4.33 12.72
C GLU A 157 13.02 5.28 11.53
N LEU A 158 12.70 6.53 11.85
CA LEU A 158 12.53 7.62 10.89
C LEU A 158 13.23 8.87 11.40
N ILE A 159 13.98 9.56 10.53
CA ILE A 159 14.59 10.85 10.83
C ILE A 159 13.85 11.94 10.06
N PHE A 160 13.48 13.01 10.75
CA PHE A 160 12.70 14.10 10.17
C PHE A 160 13.07 15.46 10.73
N LEU A 161 12.84 16.51 9.94
CA LEU A 161 12.88 17.90 10.39
C LEU A 161 11.46 18.31 10.79
N ALA A 162 11.27 18.75 12.04
CA ALA A 162 9.95 19.14 12.53
C ALA A 162 9.49 20.46 11.88
N SER A 163 8.38 20.41 11.16
CA SER A 163 7.74 21.57 10.52
C SER A 163 6.60 22.17 11.34
N SER A 164 6.06 21.43 12.31
CA SER A 164 4.98 21.83 13.24
C SER A 164 5.39 21.60 14.68
N PRO A 165 4.73 22.21 15.67
CA PRO A 165 5.03 22.01 17.08
C PRO A 165 4.59 20.65 17.63
N THR A 166 3.80 19.90 16.86
CA THR A 166 3.36 18.55 17.18
C THR A 166 3.52 17.62 15.97
N ILE A 167 3.70 16.35 16.25
CA ILE A 167 3.72 15.27 15.27
C ILE A 167 2.78 14.17 15.70
N ASP A 168 2.21 13.47 14.74
CA ASP A 168 1.32 12.34 14.98
C ASP A 168 1.96 11.06 14.43
N VAL A 169 2.01 10.03 15.28
CA VAL A 169 2.36 8.66 14.89
C VAL A 169 1.13 7.81 15.05
N CYS A 170 0.62 7.28 13.95
CA CYS A 170 -0.66 6.59 13.95
C CYS A 170 -0.52 5.14 13.52
N LEU A 171 -1.29 4.28 14.16
CA LEU A 171 -1.45 2.88 13.81
C LEU A 171 -2.84 2.67 13.21
N SER A 172 -2.93 1.83 12.19
CA SER A 172 -4.20 1.44 11.55
C SER A 172 -4.16 0.00 11.09
N ASN A 173 -5.32 -0.64 11.07
CA ASN A 173 -5.43 -2.03 10.63
C ASN A 173 -5.15 -2.13 9.12
N ALA A 174 -4.19 -2.99 8.71
CA ALA A 174 -3.84 -3.21 7.30
C ALA A 174 -4.53 -4.45 6.69
N ALA A 175 -4.65 -5.54 7.45
CA ALA A 175 -5.19 -6.79 6.91
C ALA A 175 -5.70 -7.76 7.98
N THR A 176 -4.86 -8.16 8.92
CA THR A 176 -5.15 -9.22 9.89
C THR A 176 -4.66 -8.84 11.28
N GLY A 177 -5.49 -9.09 12.28
CA GLY A 177 -5.14 -8.88 13.68
C GLY A 177 -5.29 -7.42 14.14
N GLN A 178 -4.95 -7.22 15.40
CA GLN A 178 -5.08 -5.95 16.08
C GLN A 178 -3.75 -5.19 16.01
N PRO A 179 -3.74 -3.88 15.65
CA PRO A 179 -2.55 -3.06 15.77
C PRO A 179 -2.09 -2.99 17.24
N PHE A 180 -0.78 -3.00 17.46
CA PHE A 180 -0.19 -2.83 18.78
C PHE A 180 1.14 -2.10 18.70
N ILE A 181 1.64 -1.63 19.84
CA ILE A 181 2.96 -1.03 19.97
C ILE A 181 3.49 -1.29 21.39
N SER A 182 4.80 -1.60 21.48
CA SER A 182 5.47 -1.79 22.77
C SER A 182 6.14 -0.51 23.24
N THR A 183 6.90 0.17 22.38
CA THR A 183 7.53 1.45 22.75
C THR A 183 7.49 2.47 21.62
N LEU A 184 7.43 3.75 22.02
CA LEU A 184 7.60 4.88 21.11
C LEU A 184 8.62 5.85 21.69
N GLU A 185 9.70 6.08 20.94
CA GLU A 185 10.85 6.86 21.39
C GLU A 185 11.10 8.04 20.46
N LEU A 186 11.38 9.21 21.02
CA LEU A 186 11.79 10.42 20.29
C LEU A 186 13.17 10.86 20.78
N ARG A 187 14.11 11.13 19.86
CA ARG A 187 15.48 11.52 20.13
C ARG A 187 15.82 12.77 19.34
N GLN A 188 16.15 13.82 20.03
CA GLN A 188 16.53 15.10 19.41
C GLN A 188 17.98 15.05 18.94
N PHE A 189 18.20 15.50 17.71
CA PHE A 189 19.54 15.72 17.16
C PHE A 189 20.00 17.17 17.35
N ASN A 190 21.30 17.35 17.48
CA ASN A 190 21.92 18.65 17.50
C ASN A 190 22.34 19.11 16.08
N GLY A 191 22.35 20.41 15.83
CA GLY A 191 22.94 21.00 14.63
C GLY A 191 22.36 20.53 13.30
N SER A 192 23.26 20.28 12.35
CA SER A 192 22.92 19.90 10.96
C SER A 192 22.96 18.39 10.70
N ILE A 193 23.10 17.58 11.74
CA ILE A 193 23.17 16.12 11.63
C ILE A 193 22.00 15.56 10.80
N TYR A 194 22.29 14.71 9.81
CA TYR A 194 21.35 14.20 8.82
C TYR A 194 20.69 15.26 7.92
N GLY A 195 21.34 16.43 7.76
CA GLY A 195 20.84 17.47 6.85
C GLY A 195 20.88 17.07 5.40
N THR A 196 19.76 17.20 4.69
CA THR A 196 19.67 16.96 3.25
C THR A 196 19.05 18.15 2.52
N LEU A 197 19.33 18.29 1.22
CA LEU A 197 18.69 19.30 0.37
C LEU A 197 17.22 19.00 0.07
N TYR A 198 16.70 17.86 0.56
CA TYR A 198 15.37 17.33 0.21
C TYR A 198 14.45 17.16 1.41
N GLU A 199 14.76 17.79 2.56
CA GLU A 199 14.02 17.66 3.82
C GLU A 199 12.57 18.13 3.74
N ASP A 200 12.28 19.02 2.81
CA ASP A 200 10.95 19.51 2.50
C ASP A 200 10.07 18.44 1.80
N ARG A 201 10.70 17.47 1.14
CA ARG A 201 10.03 16.46 0.31
C ARG A 201 10.18 15.03 0.82
N PHE A 202 11.18 14.74 1.64
CA PHE A 202 11.48 13.39 2.08
C PHE A 202 11.87 13.33 3.56
N TYR A 203 11.44 12.25 4.20
CA TYR A 203 12.00 11.77 5.46
C TYR A 203 13.12 10.77 5.19
N LEU A 204 14.02 10.55 6.16
CA LEU A 204 15.02 9.48 6.09
C LEU A 204 14.53 8.30 6.91
N LYS A 205 14.20 7.20 6.23
CA LYS A 205 13.88 5.93 6.87
C LYS A 205 15.18 5.15 7.04
N VAL A 206 15.53 4.84 8.28
CA VAL A 206 16.74 4.08 8.60
C VAL A 206 16.53 2.63 8.20
N SER A 207 17.35 2.13 7.28
CA SER A 207 17.33 0.74 6.86
C SER A 207 18.29 -0.10 7.68
N ARG A 208 19.53 0.37 7.85
CA ARG A 208 20.57 -0.38 8.58
C ARG A 208 21.60 0.57 9.23
N ARG A 209 22.04 0.18 10.44
CA ARG A 209 23.27 0.68 11.08
C ARG A 209 24.06 -0.51 11.58
N ILE A 210 25.26 -0.68 11.07
CA ILE A 210 26.10 -1.86 11.32
C ILE A 210 27.43 -1.42 11.91
N ASN A 211 27.81 -2.07 13.01
CA ASN A 211 29.13 -2.03 13.63
C ASN A 211 29.91 -3.27 13.20
N PHE A 212 30.87 -3.10 12.30
CA PHE A 212 31.70 -4.20 11.80
C PHE A 212 32.81 -4.57 12.75
N GLY A 213 33.08 -5.86 12.88
CA GLY A 213 34.13 -6.38 13.75
C GLY A 213 33.81 -6.29 15.24
N ALA A 214 32.57 -6.01 15.62
CA ALA A 214 32.17 -5.90 17.01
C ALA A 214 32.57 -7.13 17.85
N ASP A 215 33.03 -6.89 19.08
CA ASP A 215 33.48 -7.95 20.01
C ASP A 215 32.31 -8.69 20.68
N SER A 216 31.13 -8.08 20.73
CA SER A 216 29.90 -8.63 21.32
C SER A 216 28.71 -8.54 20.38
N GLU A 217 27.68 -9.32 20.66
CA GLU A 217 26.39 -9.27 19.93
C GLU A 217 25.51 -8.09 20.36
N ALA A 218 25.79 -7.51 21.55
CA ALA A 218 25.04 -6.36 22.05
C ALA A 218 25.25 -5.15 21.15
N PRO A 219 24.18 -4.43 20.77
CA PRO A 219 24.30 -3.23 19.97
C PRO A 219 24.94 -2.11 20.76
N VAL A 220 25.69 -1.25 20.07
CA VAL A 220 26.16 0.01 20.65
C VAL A 220 25.04 1.05 20.51
N ARG A 221 24.61 1.64 21.62
CA ARG A 221 23.59 2.69 21.72
C ARG A 221 23.89 3.59 22.90
N TYR A 222 22.91 4.36 23.39
CA TYR A 222 23.08 5.16 24.62
C TYR A 222 23.57 4.30 25.81
N PRO A 223 24.50 4.79 26.64
CA PRO A 223 25.12 6.12 26.63
C PRO A 223 26.31 6.29 25.68
N ASP A 224 26.83 5.23 25.08
CA ASP A 224 27.97 5.28 24.16
C ASP A 224 27.67 6.14 22.91
N ASP A 225 26.46 6.01 22.35
CA ASP A 225 25.96 6.91 21.33
C ASP A 225 25.08 8.01 21.98
N PRO A 226 25.53 9.28 21.98
CA PRO A 226 24.81 10.37 22.64
C PRO A 226 23.45 10.68 22.02
N PHE A 227 23.14 10.19 20.83
CA PHE A 227 21.87 10.35 20.15
C PHE A 227 20.97 9.10 20.22
N ASP A 228 21.44 8.08 20.95
CA ASP A 228 20.76 6.79 21.10
C ASP A 228 20.45 6.11 19.76
N ARG A 229 21.34 6.26 18.77
CA ARG A 229 21.29 5.46 17.54
C ARG A 229 21.71 4.03 17.87
N ILE A 230 21.01 3.04 17.27
CA ILE A 230 21.29 1.61 17.55
C ILE A 230 22.22 1.07 16.46
N TRP A 231 23.47 0.81 16.81
CA TRP A 231 24.50 0.22 15.95
C TRP A 231 24.57 -1.28 16.21
N LYS A 232 23.99 -2.09 15.32
CA LYS A 232 23.93 -3.54 15.47
C LYS A 232 25.27 -4.19 15.10
N SER A 233 25.65 -5.24 15.85
CA SER A 233 26.85 -6.01 15.58
C SER A 233 26.71 -6.84 14.31
N ASP A 234 27.81 -6.92 13.51
CA ASP A 234 27.92 -7.87 12.39
C ASP A 234 28.17 -9.31 12.87
N ASN A 235 28.27 -9.52 14.17
CA ASN A 235 28.53 -10.82 14.81
C ASN A 235 27.27 -11.67 15.00
N LEU A 236 26.09 -11.11 14.74
CA LEU A 236 24.82 -11.81 14.91
C LEU A 236 24.73 -12.99 13.92
N ASN A 237 24.70 -14.21 14.44
CA ASN A 237 24.58 -15.45 13.68
C ASN A 237 23.23 -15.61 12.96
N LYS A 238 22.24 -14.82 13.34
CA LYS A 238 20.91 -14.69 12.72
C LYS A 238 20.69 -13.23 12.36
N SER A 239 21.38 -12.75 11.33
CA SER A 239 21.18 -11.38 10.93
C SER A 239 20.30 -11.33 9.69
N ASP A 240 19.08 -10.89 9.85
CA ASP A 240 18.14 -10.61 8.75
C ASP A 240 18.68 -9.58 7.76
N TYR A 241 19.79 -8.93 8.10
CA TYR A 241 20.38 -7.87 7.29
C TYR A 241 21.78 -8.20 6.71
N LEU A 242 22.45 -9.26 7.18
CA LEU A 242 23.75 -9.69 6.66
C LEU A 242 23.52 -10.96 5.83
N ALA A 243 23.43 -10.81 4.53
CA ALA A 243 23.12 -11.93 3.64
C ALA A 243 24.36 -12.80 3.33
N ASP A 244 25.55 -12.20 3.32
CA ASP A 244 26.80 -12.91 3.00
C ASP A 244 28.02 -12.17 3.55
N LYS A 245 29.10 -12.91 3.83
CA LYS A 245 30.35 -12.39 4.32
C LYS A 245 31.51 -13.10 3.61
N ALA A 246 32.44 -12.33 3.05
CA ALA A 246 33.54 -12.87 2.29
C ALA A 246 34.44 -13.79 3.14
N VAL A 247 34.92 -14.85 2.51
CA VAL A 247 35.98 -15.72 3.10
C VAL A 247 37.26 -14.92 3.28
N GLY A 248 37.91 -15.06 4.44
CA GLY A 248 39.13 -14.31 4.79
C GLY A 248 38.86 -12.96 5.46
N THR A 249 37.62 -12.70 5.93
CA THR A 249 37.34 -11.55 6.79
C THR A 249 37.82 -11.79 8.22
N VAL A 250 38.67 -10.88 8.71
CA VAL A 250 39.23 -10.94 10.08
C VAL A 250 38.79 -9.70 10.85
N LYS A 251 38.46 -9.86 12.13
CA LYS A 251 38.11 -8.76 13.04
C LYS A 251 39.40 -8.16 13.61
N VAL A 252 39.38 -6.83 13.70
CA VAL A 252 40.43 -6.06 14.37
C VAL A 252 39.77 -5.05 15.31
N SER A 253 40.44 -4.75 16.43
CA SER A 253 39.98 -3.77 17.41
C SER A 253 41.11 -3.02 18.05
N THR A 254 40.86 -1.82 18.55
CA THR A 254 41.78 -0.98 19.29
C THR A 254 41.11 -0.44 20.55
N LYS A 255 41.95 -0.11 21.56
CA LYS A 255 41.52 0.64 22.75
C LYS A 255 41.99 2.10 22.72
N LEU A 256 42.69 2.46 21.64
CA LEU A 256 43.13 3.84 21.46
C LEU A 256 41.94 4.75 21.12
N PRO A 257 41.96 6.01 21.55
CA PRO A 257 40.92 6.95 21.20
C PRO A 257 40.94 7.25 19.70
N ILE A 258 39.78 7.28 19.10
CA ILE A 258 39.59 7.63 17.69
C ILE A 258 39.24 9.10 17.59
N VAL A 259 40.05 9.88 16.87
CA VAL A 259 39.75 11.29 16.60
C VAL A 259 38.60 11.37 15.60
N MET A 260 37.44 11.81 16.11
CA MET A 260 36.27 12.05 15.28
C MET A 260 36.41 13.37 14.53
N ASN A 261 36.05 13.42 13.28
CA ASN A 261 35.94 14.66 12.53
C ASN A 261 34.83 15.53 13.10
N ASP A 262 34.85 16.85 12.88
CA ASP A 262 33.84 17.81 13.34
C ASP A 262 32.41 17.58 12.79
N ARG A 263 32.20 16.50 12.05
CA ARG A 263 30.90 16.09 11.52
C ARG A 263 30.10 15.34 12.61
N GLU A 264 28.98 15.90 12.98
CA GLU A 264 28.10 15.35 14.02
C GLU A 264 27.45 14.00 13.63
N GLU A 265 27.47 13.62 12.32
CA GLU A 265 26.87 12.38 11.80
C GLU A 265 27.70 11.13 12.12
N MET A 266 28.97 11.29 12.50
CA MET A 266 29.87 10.18 12.74
C MET A 266 29.32 9.18 13.78
N PRO A 267 29.60 7.89 13.64
CA PRO A 267 29.30 6.89 14.67
C PRO A 267 29.99 7.22 15.99
N PRO A 268 29.51 6.67 17.13
CA PRO A 268 30.24 6.84 18.40
C PRO A 268 31.62 6.19 18.34
N GLU A 269 32.53 6.70 19.15
CA GLU A 269 33.93 6.24 19.22
C GLU A 269 34.03 4.71 19.37
N LYS A 270 33.22 4.11 20.23
CA LYS A 270 33.17 2.67 20.47
C LYS A 270 32.89 1.84 19.20
N VAL A 271 32.10 2.35 18.29
CA VAL A 271 31.84 1.72 16.98
C VAL A 271 33.05 1.85 16.06
N MET A 272 33.76 2.97 16.12
CA MET A 272 34.95 3.19 15.29
C MET A 272 36.20 2.47 15.79
N GLN A 273 36.19 1.96 17.03
CA GLN A 273 37.27 1.19 17.63
C GLN A 273 37.35 -0.26 17.17
N THR A 274 36.35 -0.73 16.41
CA THR A 274 36.29 -2.07 15.82
C THR A 274 36.20 -1.99 14.31
N ALA A 275 36.70 -3.00 13.62
CA ALA A 275 36.63 -3.10 12.18
C ALA A 275 36.78 -4.54 11.69
N VAL A 276 36.44 -4.77 10.42
CA VAL A 276 36.75 -5.96 9.67
C VAL A 276 37.81 -5.67 8.61
N VAL A 277 38.72 -6.61 8.39
CA VAL A 277 39.79 -6.53 7.39
C VAL A 277 39.67 -7.69 6.42
N GLY A 278 39.79 -7.45 5.13
CA GLY A 278 39.83 -8.46 4.07
C GLY A 278 41.26 -8.97 3.81
N THR A 279 41.69 -9.99 4.49
CA THR A 279 43.09 -10.52 4.39
C THR A 279 43.42 -11.07 3.00
N ASN A 280 42.41 -11.52 2.22
CA ASN A 280 42.56 -11.97 0.83
C ASN A 280 42.50 -10.84 -0.20
N GLY A 281 42.60 -9.59 0.25
CA GLY A 281 42.57 -8.39 -0.60
C GLY A 281 41.18 -7.90 -0.99
N SER A 282 40.13 -8.50 -0.46
CA SER A 282 38.75 -8.02 -0.66
C SER A 282 37.87 -8.25 0.57
N LEU A 283 36.84 -7.39 0.72
CA LEU A 283 35.70 -7.57 1.60
C LEU A 283 34.44 -7.54 0.73
N THR A 284 33.56 -8.50 0.87
CA THR A 284 32.28 -8.56 0.13
C THR A 284 31.16 -8.72 1.13
N TYR A 285 30.17 -7.86 1.02
CA TYR A 285 28.96 -7.91 1.84
C TYR A 285 27.70 -7.84 0.97
N ARG A 286 26.69 -8.52 1.45
CA ARG A 286 25.33 -8.47 0.92
C ARG A 286 24.38 -8.21 2.08
N LEU A 287 23.75 -7.05 2.04
CA LEU A 287 22.88 -6.57 3.10
C LEU A 287 21.44 -6.60 2.64
N SER A 288 20.59 -7.38 3.30
CA SER A 288 19.15 -7.31 3.08
C SER A 288 18.62 -5.99 3.64
N LEU A 289 17.95 -5.19 2.83
CA LEU A 289 17.35 -3.91 3.23
C LEU A 289 15.85 -4.08 3.48
N ASP A 290 15.32 -3.45 4.52
CA ASP A 290 13.89 -3.53 4.88
C ASP A 290 12.96 -2.77 3.95
N SER A 291 13.50 -2.08 2.95
CA SER A 291 12.75 -1.24 2.03
C SER A 291 12.78 -1.80 0.62
N PHE A 292 11.70 -1.62 -0.12
CA PHE A 292 11.69 -1.85 -1.56
C PHE A 292 12.78 -1.05 -2.28
N PRO A 293 13.12 -1.43 -3.53
CA PRO A 293 14.02 -0.63 -4.35
C PRO A 293 13.57 0.82 -4.36
N GLY A 294 14.46 1.71 -3.97
CA GLY A 294 14.17 3.12 -3.85
C GLY A 294 15.48 3.92 -3.85
N PHE A 295 15.39 5.22 -3.69
CA PHE A 295 16.56 6.07 -3.56
C PHE A 295 16.91 6.31 -2.10
N GLY A 296 18.20 6.47 -1.84
CA GLY A 296 18.69 6.75 -0.50
C GLY A 296 20.17 7.10 -0.49
N TRP A 297 20.78 6.87 0.63
CA TRP A 297 22.21 7.07 0.82
C TRP A 297 22.79 5.98 1.70
N ALA A 298 24.06 5.64 1.44
CA ALA A 298 24.84 4.72 2.24
C ALA A 298 26.16 5.42 2.63
N ASN A 299 26.42 5.51 3.91
CA ASN A 299 27.65 6.05 4.46
C ASN A 299 28.49 4.90 4.99
N MET A 300 29.74 4.81 4.54
CA MET A 300 30.79 3.98 5.12
C MET A 300 31.64 4.84 6.02
N TYR A 301 31.88 4.37 7.22
CA TYR A 301 32.74 5.03 8.21
C TYR A 301 33.99 4.21 8.41
N LEU A 302 35.12 4.86 8.25
CA LEU A 302 36.43 4.24 8.13
C LEU A 302 37.42 4.92 9.09
N ALA A 303 38.19 4.14 9.81
CA ALA A 303 39.33 4.61 10.58
C ALA A 303 40.45 3.56 10.49
N GLU A 304 41.66 3.98 10.18
CA GLU A 304 42.82 3.09 10.25
C GLU A 304 43.19 2.87 11.70
N ILE A 305 42.95 1.66 12.21
CA ILE A 305 43.15 1.28 13.60
C ILE A 305 44.33 0.28 13.78
N GLU A 306 44.93 -0.17 12.67
CA GLU A 306 46.15 -1.00 12.70
C GLU A 306 47.39 -0.13 12.53
N ASP A 307 48.52 -0.60 13.07
CA ASP A 307 49.84 -0.01 12.83
C ASP A 307 50.33 -0.45 11.46
N LEU A 308 50.48 0.48 10.53
CA LEU A 308 51.08 0.25 9.22
C LEU A 308 52.58 0.64 9.27
N GLU A 309 53.45 -0.20 8.78
CA GLU A 309 54.89 0.11 8.62
C GLU A 309 55.04 1.16 7.50
N LEU A 310 56.23 1.82 7.48
CA LEU A 310 56.52 2.92 6.52
C LEU A 310 56.41 2.50 5.05
N ASN A 311 56.51 1.20 4.74
CA ASN A 311 56.39 0.63 3.41
C ASN A 311 55.02 0.00 3.15
N GLU A 312 54.10 0.07 4.12
CA GLU A 312 52.76 -0.46 4.00
C GLU A 312 51.73 0.62 3.65
N SER A 313 50.73 0.23 2.89
CA SER A 313 49.64 1.11 2.52
C SER A 313 48.34 0.33 2.45
N ARG A 314 47.24 0.98 2.79
CA ARG A 314 45.87 0.44 2.64
C ARG A 314 45.10 1.33 1.66
N LYS A 315 44.97 0.83 0.43
CA LYS A 315 44.22 1.49 -0.64
C LYS A 315 43.28 0.48 -1.26
N PHE A 316 42.02 0.86 -1.43
CA PHE A 316 41.00 -0.01 -2.01
C PHE A 316 39.95 0.80 -2.76
N ARG A 317 39.14 0.12 -3.58
CA ARG A 317 38.01 0.67 -4.28
C ARG A 317 36.73 0.06 -3.73
N VAL A 318 35.65 0.84 -3.76
CA VAL A 318 34.31 0.32 -3.56
C VAL A 318 33.78 -0.10 -4.92
N VAL A 319 33.42 -1.35 -5.07
CA VAL A 319 32.87 -1.90 -6.31
C VAL A 319 31.41 -2.22 -6.05
N HIS A 320 30.52 -1.52 -6.73
CA HIS A 320 29.09 -1.76 -6.71
C HIS A 320 28.70 -2.57 -7.93
N THR A 321 28.08 -3.72 -7.74
CA THR A 321 27.62 -4.56 -8.86
C THR A 321 26.54 -3.86 -9.68
N ASP A 322 25.64 -3.13 -8.98
CA ASP A 322 24.49 -2.46 -9.60
C ASP A 322 24.79 -1.01 -10.01
N HIS A 323 25.94 -0.45 -9.64
CA HIS A 323 26.35 0.93 -9.87
C HIS A 323 27.84 1.05 -10.22
N PRO A 324 28.28 0.54 -11.39
CA PRO A 324 29.70 0.57 -11.79
C PRO A 324 30.29 1.98 -11.85
N GLU A 325 29.46 3.00 -12.10
CA GLU A 325 29.85 4.41 -12.13
C GLU A 325 30.32 4.93 -10.77
N LEU A 326 29.90 4.32 -9.66
CA LEU A 326 30.35 4.67 -8.31
C LEU A 326 31.66 3.94 -7.91
N SER A 327 32.18 3.07 -8.77
CA SER A 327 33.30 2.15 -8.47
C SER A 327 34.69 2.75 -8.71
N ASN A 328 34.80 4.03 -9.06
CA ASN A 328 36.07 4.62 -9.54
C ASN A 328 36.94 5.29 -8.45
N ASP A 329 36.37 5.61 -7.30
CA ASP A 329 37.13 6.32 -6.27
C ASP A 329 38.01 5.37 -5.45
N ILE A 330 39.31 5.69 -5.38
CA ILE A 330 40.26 4.98 -4.53
C ILE A 330 40.23 5.61 -3.15
N ILE A 331 39.97 4.79 -2.14
CA ILE A 331 39.99 5.17 -0.74
C ILE A 331 41.37 4.79 -0.15
N ASN A 332 42.08 5.80 0.37
CA ASN A 332 43.24 5.64 1.23
C ASN A 332 42.87 6.21 2.61
N ILE A 333 42.59 5.35 3.59
CA ILE A 333 42.01 5.78 4.87
C ILE A 333 42.92 6.80 5.56
N GLN A 334 44.22 6.53 5.68
CA GLN A 334 45.14 7.45 6.37
C GLN A 334 45.28 8.80 5.64
N GLU A 335 45.31 8.80 4.33
CA GLU A 335 45.38 10.03 3.52
C GLU A 335 44.09 10.85 3.63
N ASN A 336 42.95 10.18 3.48
CA ASN A 336 41.64 10.82 3.54
C ASN A 336 41.29 11.34 4.95
N ALA A 337 41.68 10.61 6.00
CA ALA A 337 41.49 10.98 7.41
C ALA A 337 42.59 11.88 7.96
N HIS A 338 43.67 12.14 7.21
CA HIS A 338 44.87 12.88 7.65
C HIS A 338 45.58 12.20 8.85
N GLY A 339 45.66 10.87 8.87
CA GLY A 339 46.41 10.12 9.87
C GLY A 339 45.75 8.83 10.33
N LYS A 340 46.46 8.08 11.19
CA LYS A 340 45.97 6.91 11.91
C LYS A 340 45.04 7.32 13.06
N ASP A 341 44.19 6.40 13.50
CA ASP A 341 43.21 6.58 14.60
C ASP A 341 42.32 7.83 14.40
N ARG A 342 41.97 8.10 13.15
CA ARG A 342 41.10 9.23 12.75
C ARG A 342 40.00 8.72 11.85
N ALA A 343 38.77 9.18 12.12
CA ALA A 343 37.60 8.76 11.37
C ALA A 343 37.43 9.53 10.05
N PHE A 344 37.02 8.83 9.03
CA PHE A 344 36.70 9.33 7.70
C PHE A 344 35.35 8.76 7.23
N GLU A 345 34.55 9.57 6.56
CA GLU A 345 33.26 9.18 5.97
C GLU A 345 33.36 9.13 4.43
N ALA A 346 33.02 7.98 3.88
CA ALA A 346 32.80 7.81 2.45
C ALA A 346 31.30 7.65 2.19
N GLY A 347 30.65 8.69 1.70
CA GLY A 347 29.19 8.74 1.51
C GLY A 347 28.79 8.64 0.06
N PHE A 348 27.82 7.75 -0.23
CA PHE A 348 27.16 7.61 -1.53
C PHE A 348 25.73 8.11 -1.40
N ARG A 349 25.44 9.28 -2.00
CA ARG A 349 24.13 9.94 -1.90
C ARG A 349 23.34 9.79 -3.19
N ASN A 350 22.02 9.71 -3.11
CA ASN A 350 21.09 9.54 -4.22
C ASN A 350 21.32 8.26 -5.04
N MET A 351 21.81 7.20 -4.37
CA MET A 351 21.95 5.91 -5.02
C MET A 351 20.62 5.13 -5.01
N SER A 352 20.41 4.28 -6.01
CA SER A 352 19.34 3.31 -5.99
C SER A 352 19.67 2.23 -4.95
N LEU A 353 18.75 2.00 -4.02
CA LEU A 353 18.88 0.98 -2.98
C LEU A 353 18.02 -0.23 -3.38
N PRO A 354 18.62 -1.37 -3.74
CA PRO A 354 17.89 -2.61 -4.03
C PRO A 354 17.41 -3.28 -2.73
N PHE A 355 16.64 -4.35 -2.84
CA PHE A 355 16.29 -5.19 -1.67
C PHE A 355 17.53 -5.74 -0.97
N ILE A 356 18.55 -6.10 -1.75
CA ILE A 356 19.83 -6.60 -1.28
C ILE A 356 20.92 -5.69 -1.84
N LEU A 357 21.52 -4.88 -0.98
CA LEU A 357 22.68 -4.07 -1.36
C LEU A 357 23.93 -4.94 -1.35
N SER A 358 24.50 -5.15 -2.54
CA SER A 358 25.76 -5.87 -2.71
C SER A 358 26.89 -4.89 -2.97
N PHE A 359 27.97 -4.98 -2.21
CA PHE A 359 29.18 -4.20 -2.44
C PHE A 359 30.44 -5.00 -2.13
N LYS A 360 31.52 -4.69 -2.83
CA LYS A 360 32.83 -5.28 -2.64
C LYS A 360 33.86 -4.16 -2.43
N LEU A 361 34.65 -4.26 -1.38
CA LEU A 361 35.86 -3.46 -1.22
C LEU A 361 37.03 -4.26 -1.78
N GLU A 362 37.73 -3.73 -2.75
CA GLU A 362 38.80 -4.45 -3.46
C GLU A 362 40.11 -3.67 -3.39
N LYS A 363 41.15 -4.36 -2.91
CA LYS A 363 42.47 -3.81 -2.77
C LYS A 363 43.07 -3.39 -4.14
N THR A 364 43.68 -2.20 -4.21
CA THR A 364 44.42 -1.77 -5.41
C THR A 364 45.76 -2.51 -5.55
N ALA A 365 46.34 -2.54 -6.76
CA ALA A 365 47.56 -3.24 -7.03
C ALA A 365 48.77 -2.69 -6.25
N ASP A 366 48.74 -1.39 -5.91
CA ASP A 366 49.79 -0.69 -5.15
C ASP A 366 49.56 -0.69 -3.63
N SER A 367 48.52 -1.39 -3.15
CA SER A 367 48.23 -1.54 -1.72
C SER A 367 48.87 -2.80 -1.15
N SER A 368 49.52 -2.73 0.01
CA SER A 368 50.09 -3.89 0.71
C SER A 368 49.07 -4.56 1.62
N ARG A 369 48.13 -3.81 2.21
CA ARG A 369 47.12 -4.31 3.12
C ARG A 369 45.74 -4.41 2.43
N GLY A 370 44.90 -5.36 2.88
CA GLY A 370 43.51 -5.49 2.39
C GLY A 370 42.59 -4.41 2.90
N PRO A 371 41.38 -4.26 2.33
CA PRO A 371 40.42 -3.24 2.73
C PRO A 371 39.96 -3.41 4.19
N LEU A 372 39.60 -2.30 4.83
CA LEU A 372 39.11 -2.23 6.19
C LEU A 372 37.77 -1.49 6.22
N LEU A 373 36.84 -1.90 7.10
CA LEU A 373 35.53 -1.27 7.29
C LEU A 373 35.13 -1.30 8.77
N ASN A 374 34.86 -0.11 9.36
CA ASN A 374 34.45 0.03 10.76
C ASN A 374 32.91 0.02 10.91
N ALA A 375 32.22 0.87 10.15
CA ALA A 375 30.76 0.96 10.27
C ALA A 375 30.11 1.37 8.95
N MET A 376 28.81 1.11 8.87
CA MET A 376 27.99 1.53 7.74
C MET A 376 26.58 1.93 8.20
N GLU A 377 26.07 3.00 7.61
CA GLU A 377 24.66 3.42 7.80
C GLU A 377 23.99 3.56 6.43
N ILE A 378 22.78 3.02 6.33
CA ILE A 378 21.97 3.03 5.11
C ILE A 378 20.60 3.60 5.44
N ASN A 379 20.23 4.66 4.73
CA ASN A 379 18.95 5.36 4.88
C ASN A 379 18.25 5.47 3.53
N SER A 380 16.96 5.15 3.47
CA SER A 380 16.13 5.35 2.29
C SER A 380 15.31 6.64 2.39
N TYR A 381 15.06 7.29 1.24
CA TYR A 381 14.17 8.44 1.17
C TYR A 381 12.72 7.97 1.17
N LEU A 382 11.98 8.35 2.20
CA LEU A 382 10.53 8.18 2.27
C LEU A 382 9.86 9.47 1.84
N LYS A 383 9.13 9.43 0.70
CA LYS A 383 8.46 10.61 0.18
C LYS A 383 7.43 11.13 1.20
N ARG A 384 7.57 12.38 1.57
CA ARG A 384 6.65 13.09 2.44
C ARG A 384 5.34 13.36 1.72
N ASN A 385 4.23 13.10 2.37
CA ASN A 385 2.92 13.54 1.90
C ASN A 385 2.56 14.86 2.57
N ASP A 386 2.12 15.85 1.76
CA ASP A 386 1.79 17.20 2.25
C ASP A 386 0.48 17.27 3.06
N GLY A 387 -0.25 16.16 3.14
CA GLY A 387 -1.54 16.11 3.81
C GLY A 387 -2.72 16.49 2.93
N SER A 388 -3.92 16.35 3.50
CA SER A 388 -5.17 16.72 2.87
C SER A 388 -5.35 18.24 2.79
N LEU A 389 -6.22 18.70 1.89
CA LEU A 389 -6.52 20.15 1.74
C LEU A 389 -7.41 20.69 2.86
N ASP A 390 -8.18 19.82 3.50
CA ASP A 390 -9.33 20.19 4.34
C ASP A 390 -9.07 20.02 5.85
N GLY A 391 -7.83 19.71 6.25
CA GLY A 391 -7.47 19.44 7.66
C GLY A 391 -7.93 20.54 8.63
N GLY A 392 -7.68 21.80 8.30
CA GLY A 392 -8.09 22.93 9.14
C GLY A 392 -9.60 23.19 9.19
N ALA A 393 -10.36 22.76 8.16
CA ALA A 393 -11.81 22.98 8.14
C ALA A 393 -12.56 22.00 9.06
N ILE A 394 -11.98 20.84 9.38
CA ILE A 394 -12.62 19.81 10.18
C ILE A 394 -12.39 19.96 11.69
N GLU A 395 -11.41 20.76 12.11
CA GLU A 395 -11.09 20.98 13.52
C GLU A 395 -12.28 21.52 14.33
N ASN A 396 -13.07 22.44 13.75
CA ASN A 396 -14.25 22.98 14.40
C ASN A 396 -15.42 21.99 14.50
N VAL A 397 -15.44 20.94 13.67
CA VAL A 397 -16.39 19.83 13.80
C VAL A 397 -16.02 18.95 15.01
N ILE A 398 -14.73 18.65 15.18
CA ILE A 398 -14.22 17.93 16.36
C ILE A 398 -14.52 18.71 17.64
N ALA A 399 -14.46 20.04 17.60
CA ALA A 399 -14.75 20.88 18.76
C ALA A 399 -16.19 20.83 19.24
N LEU A 400 -17.17 20.31 18.43
CA LEU A 400 -18.56 20.13 18.86
C LEU A 400 -18.72 19.12 19.99
N ASP A 401 -17.86 18.11 20.03
CA ASP A 401 -17.72 17.18 21.16
C ASP A 401 -16.35 16.53 21.13
N SER A 402 -15.34 17.26 21.60
CA SER A 402 -13.95 16.80 21.62
C SER A 402 -13.70 15.61 22.55
N SER A 403 -14.65 15.27 23.41
CA SER A 403 -14.57 14.11 24.31
C SER A 403 -15.15 12.83 23.68
N ALA A 404 -15.84 12.94 22.57
CA ALA A 404 -16.46 11.82 21.91
C ALA A 404 -15.43 10.91 21.25
N ASP A 405 -15.71 9.61 21.23
CA ASP A 405 -14.86 8.57 20.67
C ASP A 405 -14.51 8.83 19.19
N TRP A 406 -15.47 9.28 18.38
CA TRP A 406 -15.25 9.63 16.97
C TRP A 406 -14.32 10.85 16.77
N ALA A 407 -14.27 11.76 17.75
CA ALA A 407 -13.47 13.00 17.70
C ALA A 407 -12.00 12.78 18.11
N GLN A 408 -11.67 11.60 18.62
CA GLN A 408 -10.33 11.26 19.11
C GLN A 408 -9.42 10.66 18.03
N GLU A 409 -9.92 10.47 16.80
CA GLU A 409 -9.08 10.05 15.68
C GLU A 409 -8.10 11.18 15.33
N GLY A 410 -6.79 10.90 15.38
CA GLY A 410 -5.72 11.85 15.14
C GLY A 410 -5.15 11.82 13.73
N GLY A 411 -4.09 12.61 13.51
CA GLY A 411 -3.38 12.71 12.26
C GLY A 411 -4.18 13.41 11.15
N ASP A 412 -3.79 13.23 9.91
CA ASP A 412 -4.47 13.81 8.75
C ASP A 412 -5.85 13.17 8.53
N PRO A 413 -6.93 13.96 8.29
CA PRO A 413 -8.29 13.41 8.17
C PRO A 413 -8.50 12.45 7.00
N CYS A 414 -7.67 12.54 5.94
CA CYS A 414 -7.78 11.70 4.75
C CYS A 414 -6.65 10.69 4.58
N LEU A 415 -5.47 10.94 5.15
CA LEU A 415 -4.24 10.22 4.84
C LEU A 415 -3.56 9.60 6.06
N PRO A 416 -2.86 8.46 5.86
CA PRO A 416 -2.93 7.58 4.70
C PRO A 416 -4.25 6.81 4.62
N VAL A 417 -5.02 6.79 5.70
CA VAL A 417 -6.36 6.20 5.83
C VAL A 417 -7.31 7.29 6.31
N PRO A 418 -8.50 7.47 5.72
CA PRO A 418 -9.47 8.45 6.20
C PRO A 418 -9.95 8.11 7.62
N TRP A 419 -10.35 9.12 8.38
CA TRP A 419 -11.05 8.90 9.64
C TRP A 419 -12.32 8.11 9.42
N SER A 420 -12.76 7.32 10.41
CA SER A 420 -13.86 6.35 10.27
C SER A 420 -15.20 6.98 9.85
N TRP A 421 -15.39 8.26 10.11
CA TRP A 421 -16.60 9.03 9.80
C TRP A 421 -16.45 9.95 8.58
N LEU A 422 -15.33 9.85 7.85
CA LEU A 422 -15.05 10.61 6.64
C LEU A 422 -14.84 9.72 5.42
N GLN A 423 -15.15 10.24 4.24
CA GLN A 423 -14.62 9.75 2.98
C GLN A 423 -13.92 10.89 2.25
N CYS A 424 -12.84 10.55 1.57
CA CYS A 424 -12.04 11.51 0.81
C CYS A 424 -11.91 11.04 -0.64
N ASN A 425 -11.67 11.98 -1.56
CA ASN A 425 -11.33 11.63 -2.94
C ASN A 425 -9.89 11.05 -3.03
N SER A 426 -9.50 10.57 -4.21
CA SER A 426 -8.20 9.95 -4.45
C SER A 426 -7.19 10.90 -5.08
N ASP A 427 -7.39 12.19 -4.96
CA ASP A 427 -6.44 13.19 -5.49
C ASP A 427 -5.10 13.11 -4.75
N PRO A 428 -3.99 13.53 -5.34
CA PRO A 428 -2.67 13.55 -4.68
C PRO A 428 -2.66 14.37 -3.37
N ARG A 429 -3.52 15.36 -3.26
CA ARG A 429 -3.88 16.08 -2.04
C ARG A 429 -5.39 15.94 -1.83
N PRO A 430 -5.83 14.89 -1.12
CA PRO A 430 -7.23 14.56 -1.05
C PRO A 430 -8.05 15.61 -0.32
N SER A 431 -9.32 15.70 -0.71
CA SER A 431 -10.35 16.52 -0.09
C SER A 431 -11.46 15.65 0.46
N ILE A 432 -12.10 16.11 1.52
CA ILE A 432 -13.25 15.45 2.14
C ILE A 432 -14.45 15.52 1.20
N THR A 433 -15.04 14.35 0.92
CA THR A 433 -16.22 14.22 0.06
C THR A 433 -17.47 13.82 0.82
N VAL A 434 -17.34 13.11 1.95
CA VAL A 434 -18.49 12.66 2.76
C VAL A 434 -18.19 12.85 4.23
N ILE A 435 -19.18 13.34 4.97
CA ILE A 435 -19.17 13.44 6.43
C ILE A 435 -20.36 12.65 6.99
N HIS A 436 -20.10 11.63 7.81
CA HIS A 436 -21.08 10.78 8.48
C HIS A 436 -21.03 10.94 10.00
N LEU A 437 -21.86 11.85 10.53
CA LEU A 437 -22.00 12.11 11.96
C LEU A 437 -23.46 12.02 12.44
N SER A 438 -24.25 11.14 11.83
CA SER A 438 -25.62 10.87 12.22
C SER A 438 -25.70 10.30 13.64
N SER A 439 -26.58 10.85 14.47
CA SER A 439 -26.88 10.34 15.83
C SER A 439 -25.66 10.28 16.76
N LYS A 440 -24.72 11.23 16.64
CA LYS A 440 -23.49 11.34 17.47
C LYS A 440 -23.63 12.27 18.68
N ASN A 441 -24.88 12.69 19.01
CA ASN A 441 -25.19 13.59 20.14
C ASN A 441 -24.51 14.96 20.05
N LEU A 442 -24.23 15.45 18.82
CA LEU A 442 -23.62 16.74 18.55
C LEU A 442 -24.47 17.89 19.10
N LYS A 443 -23.82 18.89 19.67
CA LYS A 443 -24.43 20.07 20.27
C LYS A 443 -23.76 21.33 19.75
N GLY A 444 -24.49 22.46 19.78
CA GLY A 444 -23.98 23.73 19.24
C GLY A 444 -24.44 23.96 17.81
N ASP A 445 -23.85 24.95 17.15
CA ASP A 445 -24.20 25.36 15.81
C ASP A 445 -23.37 24.57 14.77
N ILE A 446 -23.94 24.39 13.57
CA ILE A 446 -23.19 23.77 12.45
C ILE A 446 -21.98 24.68 12.12
N PRO A 447 -20.71 24.16 12.18
CA PRO A 447 -19.54 24.98 11.94
C PRO A 447 -19.52 25.58 10.53
N LEU A 448 -19.26 26.88 10.46
CA LEU A 448 -19.16 27.59 9.18
C LEU A 448 -18.01 27.05 8.30
N ASP A 449 -16.99 26.47 8.93
CA ASP A 449 -15.85 25.91 8.21
C ASP A 449 -16.23 24.73 7.31
N LEU A 450 -17.34 24.05 7.57
CA LEU A 450 -17.87 23.03 6.67
C LEU A 450 -18.19 23.56 5.27
N THR A 451 -18.53 24.85 5.17
CA THR A 451 -18.79 25.47 3.86
C THR A 451 -17.52 25.66 3.03
N LYS A 452 -16.31 25.54 3.63
CA LYS A 452 -15.03 25.62 2.93
C LYS A 452 -14.68 24.32 2.20
N LEU A 453 -15.36 23.21 2.48
CA LEU A 453 -15.15 21.92 1.87
C LEU A 453 -15.72 21.88 0.44
N SER A 454 -14.99 22.45 -0.51
CA SER A 454 -15.48 22.66 -1.89
C SER A 454 -15.77 21.36 -2.66
N LYS A 455 -15.25 20.23 -2.17
CA LYS A 455 -15.44 18.88 -2.75
C LYS A 455 -16.43 18.02 -1.98
N LEU A 456 -17.13 18.60 -1.00
CA LEU A 456 -18.14 17.88 -0.22
C LEU A 456 -19.31 17.47 -1.10
N VAL A 457 -19.65 16.18 -1.05
CA VAL A 457 -20.72 15.52 -1.82
C VAL A 457 -21.90 15.15 -0.93
N GLU A 458 -21.61 14.66 0.29
CA GLU A 458 -22.64 14.21 1.22
C GLU A 458 -22.36 14.73 2.64
N LEU A 459 -23.41 15.24 3.27
CA LEU A 459 -23.38 15.74 4.63
C LEU A 459 -24.50 15.12 5.46
N TRP A 460 -24.12 14.27 6.42
CA TRP A 460 -25.02 13.54 7.32
C TRP A 460 -24.81 13.99 8.76
N LEU A 461 -25.71 14.84 9.26
CA LEU A 461 -25.70 15.39 10.62
C LEU A 461 -27.04 15.17 11.34
N ASP A 462 -27.86 14.28 10.82
CA ASP A 462 -29.21 13.98 11.33
C ASP A 462 -29.18 13.35 12.73
N GLY A 463 -30.32 13.43 13.45
CA GLY A 463 -30.48 12.76 14.73
C GLY A 463 -29.62 13.33 15.87
N ASN A 464 -29.19 14.59 15.79
CA ASN A 464 -28.34 15.26 16.76
C ASN A 464 -29.12 16.33 17.58
N SER A 465 -28.41 17.16 18.31
CA SER A 465 -28.98 18.29 19.08
C SER A 465 -28.44 19.65 18.58
N LEU A 466 -28.12 19.72 17.28
CA LEU A 466 -27.55 20.91 16.65
C LEU A 466 -28.55 22.09 16.67
N THR A 467 -28.03 23.29 16.88
CA THR A 467 -28.78 24.56 17.02
C THR A 467 -28.35 25.56 15.92
N GLY A 468 -28.81 26.78 15.99
CA GLY A 468 -28.46 27.86 15.06
C GLY A 468 -29.06 27.67 13.67
N SER A 469 -28.57 28.43 12.71
CA SER A 469 -29.05 28.43 11.32
C SER A 469 -28.22 27.48 10.46
N ILE A 470 -28.84 27.00 9.36
CA ILE A 470 -28.11 26.23 8.34
C ILE A 470 -27.16 27.18 7.61
N PRO A 471 -25.86 26.86 7.54
CA PRO A 471 -24.88 27.66 6.81
C PRO A 471 -25.13 27.73 5.31
N ASP A 472 -24.51 28.72 4.66
CA ASP A 472 -24.57 28.89 3.21
C ASP A 472 -23.55 27.99 2.50
N PHE A 473 -24.00 26.91 1.90
CA PHE A 473 -23.18 25.95 1.14
C PHE A 473 -22.99 26.30 -0.34
N SER A 474 -23.20 27.56 -0.74
CA SER A 474 -23.09 27.99 -2.15
C SER A 474 -21.74 27.71 -2.81
N ILE A 475 -20.65 27.60 -2.00
CA ILE A 475 -19.29 27.30 -2.46
C ILE A 475 -18.96 25.77 -2.48
N CYS A 476 -19.96 24.92 -2.23
CA CYS A 476 -19.84 23.46 -2.29
C CYS A 476 -20.67 22.92 -3.49
N PRO A 477 -20.25 23.12 -4.74
CA PRO A 477 -21.06 22.82 -5.93
C PRO A 477 -21.30 21.31 -6.11
N ASP A 478 -20.47 20.47 -5.50
CA ASP A 478 -20.52 19.02 -5.63
C ASP A 478 -21.49 18.35 -4.65
N LEU A 479 -22.20 19.13 -3.78
CA LEU A 479 -23.17 18.62 -2.82
C LEU A 479 -24.39 17.99 -3.51
N LYS A 480 -24.64 16.72 -3.15
CA LYS A 480 -25.76 15.90 -3.63
C LYS A 480 -26.76 15.58 -2.54
N ILE A 481 -26.29 15.32 -1.33
CA ILE A 481 -27.09 14.82 -0.21
C ILE A 481 -26.82 15.68 1.02
N ILE A 482 -27.87 16.18 1.65
CA ILE A 482 -27.82 16.94 2.90
C ILE A 482 -28.89 16.41 3.85
N HIS A 483 -28.48 15.74 4.94
CA HIS A 483 -29.33 15.21 5.99
C HIS A 483 -29.10 15.96 7.30
N LEU A 484 -30.07 16.78 7.70
CA LEU A 484 -30.06 17.62 8.90
C LEU A 484 -31.28 17.40 9.78
N GLU A 485 -32.09 16.41 9.45
CA GLU A 485 -33.35 16.12 10.15
C GLU A 485 -33.12 15.72 11.63
N ASN A 486 -34.23 15.84 12.41
CA ASN A 486 -34.20 15.46 13.84
C ASN A 486 -33.16 16.22 14.66
N ASN A 487 -33.10 17.55 14.48
CA ASN A 487 -32.19 18.45 15.20
C ASN A 487 -32.99 19.61 15.86
N ARG A 488 -32.32 20.64 16.31
CA ARG A 488 -32.93 21.86 16.89
C ARG A 488 -32.61 23.11 16.07
N LEU A 489 -32.33 22.95 14.78
CA LEU A 489 -31.97 24.04 13.88
C LEU A 489 -33.08 25.08 13.75
N THR A 490 -32.69 26.36 13.65
CA THR A 490 -33.56 27.52 13.61
C THR A 490 -33.27 28.38 12.36
N GLY A 491 -34.01 29.49 12.18
CA GLY A 491 -33.80 30.40 11.05
C GLY A 491 -34.47 29.91 9.78
N GLU A 492 -34.17 30.55 8.65
CA GLU A 492 -34.71 30.24 7.34
C GLU A 492 -33.86 29.26 6.55
N LEU A 493 -34.44 28.55 5.59
CA LEU A 493 -33.68 27.76 4.63
C LEU A 493 -32.90 28.69 3.70
N PRO A 494 -31.56 28.56 3.61
CA PRO A 494 -30.78 29.40 2.70
C PRO A 494 -31.23 29.25 1.25
N SER A 495 -31.50 30.38 0.59
CA SER A 495 -31.92 30.38 -0.82
C SER A 495 -30.84 29.85 -1.77
N SER A 496 -29.57 29.88 -1.36
CA SER A 496 -28.40 29.34 -2.08
C SER A 496 -28.47 27.82 -2.30
N LEU A 497 -29.14 27.06 -1.40
CA LEU A 497 -29.35 25.62 -1.59
C LEU A 497 -30.12 25.31 -2.90
N ALA A 498 -30.96 26.23 -3.35
CA ALA A 498 -31.67 26.09 -4.63
C ALA A 498 -30.73 26.20 -5.84
N ASN A 499 -29.59 26.87 -5.69
CA ASN A 499 -28.60 27.08 -6.74
C ASN A 499 -27.54 25.95 -6.85
N LEU A 500 -27.49 25.03 -5.90
CA LEU A 500 -26.60 23.87 -5.97
C LEU A 500 -26.96 23.00 -7.20
N PRO A 501 -26.03 22.79 -8.16
CA PRO A 501 -26.39 22.24 -9.47
C PRO A 501 -26.89 20.80 -9.44
N ILE A 502 -26.34 20.01 -8.55
CA ILE A 502 -26.53 18.54 -8.50
C ILE A 502 -27.19 18.04 -7.21
N LEU A 503 -27.72 18.94 -6.37
CA LEU A 503 -28.41 18.54 -5.13
C LEU A 503 -29.64 17.70 -5.47
N ARG A 504 -29.71 16.48 -4.88
CA ARG A 504 -30.74 15.45 -5.08
C ARG A 504 -31.60 15.21 -3.86
N GLU A 505 -31.01 15.31 -2.66
CA GLU A 505 -31.67 15.02 -1.39
C GLU A 505 -31.40 16.13 -0.38
N LEU A 506 -32.50 16.66 0.21
CA LEU A 506 -32.43 17.67 1.27
C LEU A 506 -33.46 17.34 2.34
N HIS A 507 -33.00 16.75 3.43
CA HIS A 507 -33.82 16.35 4.56
C HIS A 507 -33.58 17.30 5.73
N VAL A 508 -34.58 18.06 6.12
CA VAL A 508 -34.55 19.04 7.24
C VAL A 508 -35.75 18.91 8.17
N GLN A 509 -36.52 17.80 8.05
CA GLN A 509 -37.72 17.58 8.87
C GLN A 509 -37.40 17.53 10.37
N ASN A 510 -38.42 17.78 11.21
CA ASN A 510 -38.30 17.73 12.66
C ASN A 510 -37.21 18.67 13.24
N ASN A 511 -37.22 19.94 12.78
CA ASN A 511 -36.39 21.02 13.28
C ASN A 511 -37.28 22.19 13.75
N ARG A 512 -36.67 23.33 14.00
CA ARG A 512 -37.34 24.59 14.38
C ARG A 512 -37.21 25.69 13.34
N LEU A 513 -37.07 25.27 12.06
CA LEU A 513 -36.90 26.19 10.94
C LEU A 513 -38.18 27.03 10.71
N SER A 514 -37.98 28.23 10.19
CA SER A 514 -39.05 29.23 9.98
C SER A 514 -38.99 29.88 8.58
N GLY A 515 -39.94 30.71 8.24
CA GLY A 515 -39.99 31.41 6.97
C GLY A 515 -40.65 30.63 5.85
N THR A 516 -40.23 30.87 4.61
CA THR A 516 -40.79 30.24 3.42
C THR A 516 -39.75 29.39 2.70
N VAL A 517 -40.15 28.20 2.27
CA VAL A 517 -39.29 27.35 1.45
C VAL A 517 -38.95 28.06 0.14
N PRO A 518 -37.64 28.24 -0.20
CA PRO A 518 -37.25 28.88 -1.46
C PRO A 518 -37.90 28.22 -2.68
N SER A 519 -38.50 29.01 -3.58
CA SER A 519 -39.23 28.49 -4.74
C SER A 519 -38.35 27.63 -5.67
N GLY A 520 -37.02 27.89 -5.71
CA GLY A 520 -36.06 27.09 -6.47
C GLY A 520 -36.00 25.65 -5.99
N LEU A 521 -36.13 25.40 -4.69
CA LEU A 521 -36.11 24.03 -4.13
C LEU A 521 -37.40 23.26 -4.47
N LEU A 522 -38.53 23.94 -4.50
CA LEU A 522 -39.85 23.34 -4.82
C LEU A 522 -40.02 22.97 -6.31
N ASN A 523 -39.22 23.59 -7.18
CA ASN A 523 -39.28 23.40 -8.63
C ASN A 523 -38.21 22.43 -9.15
N LYS A 524 -37.34 21.94 -8.29
CA LYS A 524 -36.22 21.05 -8.60
C LYS A 524 -36.71 19.61 -8.52
N ASN A 525 -36.13 18.72 -9.31
CA ASN A 525 -36.31 17.28 -9.12
C ASN A 525 -35.43 16.84 -7.91
N LEU A 526 -35.93 17.17 -6.72
CA LEU A 526 -35.20 17.06 -5.45
C LEU A 526 -36.09 16.28 -4.48
N ASP A 527 -35.54 15.28 -3.81
CA ASP A 527 -36.17 14.67 -2.63
C ASP A 527 -36.03 15.65 -1.46
N LEU A 528 -37.10 16.41 -1.24
CA LEU A 528 -37.16 17.48 -0.26
C LEU A 528 -38.15 17.14 0.87
N ASN A 529 -37.63 16.92 2.07
CA ASN A 529 -38.43 16.71 3.25
C ASN A 529 -38.21 17.82 4.30
N TYR A 530 -39.20 18.65 4.56
CA TYR A 530 -39.21 19.73 5.54
C TYR A 530 -40.33 19.63 6.57
N SER A 531 -40.99 18.47 6.65
CA SER A 531 -42.11 18.24 7.57
C SER A 531 -41.68 18.42 9.04
N GLY A 532 -42.62 18.69 9.95
CA GLY A 532 -42.29 18.84 11.38
C GLY A 532 -41.63 20.18 11.76
N ASN A 533 -41.45 21.13 10.81
CA ASN A 533 -41.02 22.52 11.10
C ASN A 533 -42.23 23.41 11.18
N ILE A 534 -42.72 23.74 12.37
CA ILE A 534 -43.98 24.47 12.59
C ILE A 534 -43.95 25.87 11.96
N GLY A 535 -42.80 26.52 11.91
CA GLY A 535 -42.59 27.88 11.37
C GLY A 535 -42.26 27.95 9.87
N LEU A 536 -42.06 26.81 9.20
CA LEU A 536 -41.61 26.76 7.82
C LEU A 536 -42.77 26.43 6.88
N HIS A 537 -43.05 27.33 5.92
CA HIS A 537 -44.20 27.22 5.05
C HIS A 537 -43.80 27.05 3.60
N GLY A 538 -44.31 26.02 2.94
CA GLY A 538 -44.25 25.93 1.47
C GLY A 538 -45.02 27.08 0.87
N ARG A 539 -44.52 27.65 -0.26
CA ARG A 539 -45.26 28.68 -1.01
C ARG A 539 -46.50 28.07 -1.62
N GLY A 540 -47.56 27.97 -0.79
CA GLY A 540 -48.90 27.55 -1.23
C GLY A 540 -49.40 28.50 -2.30
N LYS A 541 -49.84 27.98 -3.46
CA LYS A 541 -50.77 28.65 -4.30
C LYS A 541 -51.85 29.22 -3.37
N ARG A 542 -52.08 30.52 -3.35
CA ARG A 542 -53.25 31.13 -2.67
C ARG A 542 -54.49 30.43 -3.23
N VAL A 543 -54.86 29.36 -2.63
CA VAL A 543 -56.15 28.72 -2.90
C VAL A 543 -57.15 29.56 -2.16
N LYS A 544 -58.14 30.01 -2.88
CA LYS A 544 -59.39 30.70 -2.40
C LYS A 544 -60.19 29.69 -1.52
N HIS A 545 -59.65 29.26 -0.39
CA HIS A 545 -60.33 28.27 0.48
C HIS A 545 -61.14 28.87 1.63
N LEU A 546 -61.15 30.22 1.78
CA LEU A 546 -61.94 30.79 2.86
C LEU A 546 -63.44 30.61 2.63
N ASN A 547 -63.90 30.57 1.35
CA ASN A 547 -65.30 30.36 1.01
C ASN A 547 -65.78 28.89 1.03
N ILE A 548 -64.87 27.94 0.96
CA ILE A 548 -65.16 26.51 1.03
C ILE A 548 -65.28 26.03 2.51
N ILE A 549 -64.51 26.61 3.43
CA ILE A 549 -64.58 26.27 4.85
C ILE A 549 -65.88 26.78 5.47
N ILE A 550 -66.36 27.98 5.12
CA ILE A 550 -67.64 28.52 5.60
C ILE A 550 -68.80 27.70 4.99
N GLY A 551 -68.73 27.30 3.75
CA GLY A 551 -69.80 26.47 3.10
C GLY A 551 -69.84 25.04 3.66
N SER A 552 -68.69 24.44 4.01
CA SER A 552 -68.66 23.08 4.55
C SER A 552 -69.03 22.99 6.02
N THR A 553 -68.84 24.05 6.84
CA THR A 553 -69.29 24.06 8.23
C THR A 553 -70.83 24.26 8.35
N VAL A 554 -71.40 25.04 7.46
CA VAL A 554 -72.85 25.20 7.41
C VAL A 554 -73.53 23.96 6.84
N GLY A 555 -72.96 23.34 5.82
CA GLY A 555 -73.45 22.05 5.29
C GLY A 555 -73.33 20.87 6.28
N ALA A 556 -72.28 20.81 7.03
CA ALA A 556 -72.05 19.79 8.07
C ALA A 556 -73.01 19.98 9.24
N ALA A 557 -73.30 21.19 9.65
CA ALA A 557 -74.27 21.47 10.73
C ALA A 557 -75.72 21.08 10.33
N VAL A 558 -76.16 21.36 9.06
CA VAL A 558 -77.42 20.95 8.53
C VAL A 558 -77.54 19.45 8.38
N LEU A 559 -76.48 18.73 7.95
CA LEU A 559 -76.44 17.26 7.91
C LEU A 559 -76.41 16.63 9.30
N LEU A 560 -75.80 17.23 10.29
CA LEU A 560 -75.79 16.79 11.67
C LEU A 560 -77.16 16.91 12.34
N ILE A 561 -77.84 17.98 12.07
CA ILE A 561 -79.25 18.19 12.51
C ILE A 561 -80.18 17.20 11.82
N ALA A 562 -80.04 16.96 10.50
CA ALA A 562 -80.81 15.94 9.77
C ALA A 562 -80.56 14.53 10.22
N THR A 563 -79.28 14.18 10.55
CA THR A 563 -78.97 12.85 11.11
C THR A 563 -79.45 12.64 12.55
N ILE A 564 -79.45 13.66 13.39
CA ILE A 564 -80.01 13.62 14.74
C ILE A 564 -81.57 13.43 14.68
N VAL A 565 -82.22 14.11 13.80
CA VAL A 565 -83.64 13.93 13.59
C VAL A 565 -84.00 12.57 13.02
N SER A 566 -83.22 12.05 12.09
CA SER A 566 -83.31 10.71 11.53
C SER A 566 -82.98 9.59 12.56
N CYS A 567 -81.95 9.77 13.43
CA CYS A 567 -81.66 8.83 14.51
C CYS A 567 -82.78 8.80 15.58
N LEU A 568 -83.39 9.90 15.88
CA LEU A 568 -84.52 9.92 16.82
C LEU A 568 -85.80 9.16 16.27
N PHE A 569 -85.88 9.06 14.93
CA PHE A 569 -87.00 8.27 14.30
C PHE A 569 -86.70 6.77 14.15
N LEU A 570 -85.35 6.38 14.17
CA LEU A 570 -84.93 4.99 13.94
C LEU A 570 -84.62 4.18 15.21
N CYS A 571 -84.64 4.84 16.42
CA CYS A 571 -84.33 4.17 17.67
C CYS A 571 -85.53 3.48 18.30
N LYS A 572 -86.54 3.08 17.52
CA LYS A 572 -87.56 2.18 17.99
C LYS A 572 -87.64 0.94 17.12
N GLY A 573 -86.82 -0.05 17.46
CA GLY A 573 -87.10 -1.39 16.94
C GLY A 573 -85.90 -2.35 16.86
N LYS A 574 -85.82 -3.11 17.89
CA LYS A 574 -85.38 -4.53 17.94
C LYS A 574 -83.91 -4.97 17.93
N LYS A 575 -83.77 -5.70 18.98
CA LYS A 575 -82.70 -6.60 19.44
C LYS A 575 -82.44 -7.77 18.48
N SER A 576 -81.18 -8.29 18.70
CA SER A 576 -80.85 -9.73 18.77
C SER A 576 -80.09 -10.32 17.57
N HIS A 577 -79.02 -10.86 17.81
CA HIS A 577 -78.28 -12.12 17.99
C HIS A 577 -77.03 -12.26 17.12
N TYR A 578 -75.96 -12.52 17.82
CA TYR A 578 -74.89 -13.56 17.78
C TYR A 578 -74.81 -14.37 16.48
N ASP A 579 -73.69 -14.49 15.82
CA ASP A 579 -72.74 -15.62 15.93
C ASP A 579 -71.48 -15.46 15.02
N GLN A 580 -70.51 -16.21 15.45
CA GLN A 580 -69.15 -16.36 14.88
C GLN A 580 -69.18 -17.03 13.49
N ASP A 581 -68.24 -16.79 12.62
CA ASP A 581 -67.20 -17.75 12.21
C ASP A 581 -66.35 -17.28 11.05
N HIS A 582 -65.08 -17.68 11.18
CA HIS A 582 -64.00 -17.76 10.21
C HIS A 582 -64.38 -17.77 8.74
N VAL A 583 -63.54 -17.15 7.91
CA VAL A 583 -62.70 -17.80 6.88
C VAL A 583 -61.75 -16.77 6.16
N ARG A 584 -60.52 -17.19 5.98
CA ARG A 584 -59.42 -16.63 5.19
C ARG A 584 -59.88 -16.16 3.80
N ASN A 585 -59.28 -15.08 3.30
CA ASN A 585 -58.75 -15.07 1.95
C ASN A 585 -57.80 -13.91 1.73
N SER A 586 -56.61 -14.29 1.25
CA SER A 586 -55.53 -13.48 0.72
C SER A 586 -55.94 -12.69 -0.50
N LEU A 587 -55.45 -11.43 -0.60
CA LEU A 587 -55.32 -10.72 -1.87
C LEU A 587 -54.03 -9.93 -1.90
N PRO A 588 -53.44 -9.67 -3.06
CA PRO A 588 -52.02 -9.52 -3.28
C PRO A 588 -51.52 -8.07 -3.18
N VAL A 589 -50.27 -7.95 -2.70
CA VAL A 589 -49.53 -6.69 -2.66
C VAL A 589 -49.15 -6.29 -4.09
N GLN A 590 -49.64 -5.14 -4.54
CA GLN A 590 -49.16 -4.48 -5.75
C GLN A 590 -47.80 -3.85 -5.50
N ARG A 591 -46.82 -4.16 -6.34
CA ARG A 591 -45.51 -3.49 -6.44
C ARG A 591 -45.70 -2.08 -7.03
N PRO A 592 -44.90 -1.10 -6.60
CA PRO A 592 -44.81 0.17 -7.31
C PRO A 592 -43.98 0.03 -8.60
N VAL A 593 -44.48 0.60 -9.64
CA VAL A 593 -43.86 0.66 -10.97
C VAL A 593 -42.72 1.68 -10.95
N SER A 594 -41.56 1.27 -11.33
CA SER A 594 -40.40 2.10 -11.62
C SER A 594 -40.54 2.76 -13.00
N SER A 595 -40.20 4.04 -13.09
CA SER A 595 -40.11 4.82 -14.34
C SER A 595 -38.87 4.42 -15.16
N PRO A 596 -38.93 4.52 -16.51
CA PRO A 596 -37.88 4.04 -17.38
C PRO A 596 -36.91 5.16 -17.76
N SER A 597 -35.62 4.94 -17.54
CA SER A 597 -34.56 5.49 -18.37
C SER A 597 -33.31 4.64 -18.21
N ASP A 598 -32.78 4.27 -19.34
CA ASP A 598 -31.53 3.62 -19.67
C ASP A 598 -31.58 2.11 -19.99
N ALA A 599 -30.97 1.81 -21.14
CA ALA A 599 -30.97 0.55 -21.86
C ALA A 599 -30.64 -0.68 -20.98
N PRO A 600 -31.12 -1.87 -21.30
CA PRO A 600 -30.96 -3.05 -20.48
C PRO A 600 -29.53 -3.53 -20.56
N SER A 601 -28.72 -3.26 -19.52
CA SER A 601 -27.62 -4.15 -19.18
C SER A 601 -28.27 -5.42 -18.63
N GLU A 602 -27.90 -6.59 -19.12
CA GLU A 602 -28.26 -7.87 -18.50
C GLU A 602 -27.80 -7.83 -17.04
N ALA A 603 -28.73 -7.60 -16.14
CA ALA A 603 -28.43 -7.45 -14.71
C ALA A 603 -27.91 -8.81 -14.21
N ALA A 604 -26.76 -8.80 -13.52
CA ALA A 604 -26.18 -9.97 -12.87
C ALA A 604 -27.26 -10.69 -12.04
N HIS A 605 -27.35 -12.00 -12.15
CA HIS A 605 -28.37 -12.80 -11.46
C HIS A 605 -28.16 -12.76 -9.94
N CYS A 606 -29.20 -12.44 -9.19
CA CYS A 606 -29.16 -12.47 -7.74
C CYS A 606 -29.66 -13.88 -7.27
N PHE A 607 -28.73 -14.69 -6.76
CA PHE A 607 -29.05 -15.98 -6.17
C PHE A 607 -29.53 -15.82 -4.73
N THR A 608 -30.45 -16.67 -4.29
CA THR A 608 -30.80 -16.75 -2.86
C THR A 608 -29.74 -17.59 -2.10
N LEU A 609 -29.59 -17.37 -0.79
CA LEU A 609 -28.73 -18.20 0.04
C LEU A 609 -29.09 -19.68 -0.05
N SER A 610 -30.38 -20.00 -0.08
CA SER A 610 -30.89 -21.36 -0.24
C SER A 610 -30.46 -22.00 -1.56
N ASP A 611 -30.44 -21.26 -2.68
CA ASP A 611 -29.95 -21.78 -3.97
C ASP A 611 -28.45 -22.10 -3.91
N ILE A 612 -27.69 -21.26 -3.23
CA ILE A 612 -26.24 -21.47 -3.06
C ILE A 612 -25.96 -22.65 -2.13
N GLU A 613 -26.68 -22.77 -1.00
CA GLU A 613 -26.50 -23.88 -0.08
C GLU A 613 -26.89 -25.22 -0.74
N GLU A 614 -27.97 -25.24 -1.50
CA GLU A 614 -28.37 -26.42 -2.27
C GLU A 614 -27.30 -26.78 -3.32
N ALA A 615 -26.83 -25.79 -4.12
CA ALA A 615 -25.84 -25.99 -5.17
C ALA A 615 -24.49 -26.47 -4.61
N THR A 616 -24.06 -25.94 -3.46
CA THR A 616 -22.77 -26.29 -2.81
C THR A 616 -22.88 -27.44 -1.80
N LYS A 617 -24.09 -27.99 -1.61
CA LYS A 617 -24.40 -28.97 -0.55
C LYS A 617 -23.96 -28.46 0.81
N SER A 618 -24.42 -27.25 1.17
CA SER A 618 -24.06 -26.55 2.40
C SER A 618 -22.54 -26.34 2.54
N PHE A 619 -21.89 -25.92 1.44
CA PHE A 619 -20.45 -25.61 1.38
C PHE A 619 -19.52 -26.81 1.66
N GLU A 620 -19.94 -28.03 1.23
CA GLU A 620 -19.24 -29.29 1.50
C GLU A 620 -17.81 -29.30 0.92
N LYS A 621 -17.65 -28.88 -0.36
CA LYS A 621 -16.37 -29.00 -1.10
C LYS A 621 -15.66 -27.67 -1.25
N LYS A 622 -14.68 -27.41 -0.38
CA LYS A 622 -13.75 -26.29 -0.54
C LYS A 622 -12.77 -26.57 -1.67
N ILE A 623 -12.58 -25.60 -2.58
CA ILE A 623 -11.67 -25.69 -3.74
C ILE A 623 -10.58 -24.63 -3.72
N GLY A 624 -10.68 -23.61 -2.84
CA GLY A 624 -9.66 -22.59 -2.70
C GLY A 624 -9.86 -21.74 -1.44
N SER A 625 -8.82 -21.06 -0.98
CA SER A 625 -8.89 -20.05 0.09
C SER A 625 -7.77 -19.06 -0.09
N GLY A 626 -8.04 -17.80 0.25
CA GLY A 626 -7.07 -16.71 0.19
C GLY A 626 -7.50 -15.55 1.08
N GLY A 627 -6.77 -14.46 1.07
CA GLY A 627 -7.06 -13.25 1.85
C GLY A 627 -8.45 -12.65 1.60
N PHE A 628 -9.05 -12.94 0.45
CA PHE A 628 -10.36 -12.41 0.04
C PHE A 628 -11.55 -13.34 0.37
N GLY A 629 -11.31 -14.53 0.92
CA GLY A 629 -12.37 -15.47 1.28
C GLY A 629 -12.09 -16.92 0.90
N VAL A 630 -13.13 -17.75 0.99
CA VAL A 630 -13.09 -19.18 0.71
C VAL A 630 -13.93 -19.48 -0.53
N VAL A 631 -13.40 -20.32 -1.45
CA VAL A 631 -14.08 -20.72 -2.68
C VAL A 631 -14.58 -22.16 -2.55
N TYR A 632 -15.86 -22.37 -2.87
CA TYR A 632 -16.51 -23.66 -2.82
C TYR A 632 -16.99 -24.11 -4.19
N TYR A 633 -16.89 -25.40 -4.47
CA TYR A 633 -17.50 -26.02 -5.64
C TYR A 633 -19.00 -26.20 -5.44
N GLY A 634 -19.77 -25.95 -6.50
CA GLY A 634 -21.20 -26.20 -6.52
C GLY A 634 -21.69 -26.67 -7.87
N LYS A 635 -22.95 -27.14 -7.89
CA LYS A 635 -23.64 -27.53 -9.13
C LYS A 635 -25.08 -27.06 -9.09
N LEU A 636 -25.45 -26.20 -10.02
CA LEU A 636 -26.82 -25.69 -10.15
C LEU A 636 -27.81 -26.76 -10.61
N LYS A 637 -29.10 -26.50 -10.43
CA LYS A 637 -30.20 -27.40 -10.83
C LYS A 637 -30.21 -27.75 -12.33
N ASP A 638 -29.73 -26.82 -13.16
CA ASP A 638 -29.58 -27.03 -14.62
C ASP A 638 -28.36 -27.91 -14.99
N GLY A 639 -27.57 -28.32 -13.99
CA GLY A 639 -26.38 -29.14 -14.17
C GLY A 639 -25.09 -28.34 -14.39
N LYS A 640 -25.14 -27.03 -14.43
CA LYS A 640 -23.95 -26.14 -14.59
C LYS A 640 -23.08 -26.18 -13.34
N GLU A 641 -21.79 -26.44 -13.53
CA GLU A 641 -20.79 -26.41 -12.47
C GLU A 641 -20.39 -24.96 -12.17
N ILE A 642 -20.32 -24.62 -10.88
CA ILE A 642 -20.04 -23.27 -10.41
C ILE A 642 -18.94 -23.26 -9.33
N ALA A 643 -18.29 -22.11 -9.19
CA ALA A 643 -17.42 -21.77 -8.09
C ALA A 643 -18.05 -20.62 -7.29
N VAL A 644 -18.21 -20.79 -5.99
CA VAL A 644 -18.82 -19.80 -5.10
C VAL A 644 -17.74 -19.24 -4.16
N LYS A 645 -17.37 -17.98 -4.35
CA LYS A 645 -16.43 -17.24 -3.51
C LYS A 645 -17.21 -16.58 -2.37
N VAL A 646 -17.05 -17.10 -1.16
CA VAL A 646 -17.65 -16.53 0.07
C VAL A 646 -16.68 -15.55 0.66
N LEU A 647 -17.03 -14.27 0.66
CA LEU A 647 -16.18 -13.21 1.16
C LEU A 647 -16.23 -13.12 2.69
N THR A 648 -15.13 -12.74 3.31
CA THR A 648 -15.05 -12.59 4.78
C THR A 648 -15.90 -11.38 5.20
N SER A 649 -16.99 -11.64 5.90
CA SER A 649 -18.12 -10.73 6.13
C SER A 649 -17.86 -9.46 6.93
N ASN A 650 -16.73 -9.34 7.63
CA ASN A 650 -16.51 -8.29 8.62
C ASN A 650 -15.50 -7.20 8.24
N SER A 651 -14.93 -7.22 7.03
CA SER A 651 -13.99 -6.18 6.60
C SER A 651 -14.64 -5.19 5.62
N CYS A 652 -14.43 -3.88 5.83
CA CYS A 652 -14.80 -2.84 4.87
C CYS A 652 -14.19 -3.11 3.48
N GLN A 653 -13.02 -3.75 3.44
CA GLN A 653 -12.32 -4.14 2.22
C GLN A 653 -13.10 -5.21 1.46
N GLY A 654 -13.59 -6.27 2.10
CA GLY A 654 -14.37 -7.32 1.44
C GLY A 654 -15.69 -6.79 0.83
N LYS A 655 -16.33 -5.80 1.47
CA LYS A 655 -17.53 -5.14 0.89
C LYS A 655 -17.17 -4.30 -0.34
N ARG A 656 -16.04 -3.60 -0.34
CA ARG A 656 -15.56 -2.82 -1.50
C ARG A 656 -15.18 -3.74 -2.67
N GLU A 657 -14.48 -4.82 -2.41
CA GLU A 657 -14.11 -5.82 -3.41
C GLU A 657 -15.34 -6.49 -4.00
N PHE A 658 -16.30 -6.88 -3.17
CA PHE A 658 -17.60 -7.41 -3.63
C PHE A 658 -18.30 -6.44 -4.59
N SER A 659 -18.49 -5.17 -4.17
CA SER A 659 -19.14 -4.18 -5.01
C SER A 659 -18.37 -3.91 -6.29
N ASN A 660 -17.03 -3.89 -6.21
CA ASN A 660 -16.16 -3.69 -7.37
C ASN A 660 -16.28 -4.85 -8.36
N GLU A 661 -16.19 -6.11 -7.89
CA GLU A 661 -16.34 -7.29 -8.76
C GLU A 661 -17.73 -7.36 -9.40
N VAL A 662 -18.81 -7.14 -8.64
CA VAL A 662 -20.18 -7.12 -9.19
C VAL A 662 -20.32 -6.03 -10.25
N ASN A 663 -19.87 -4.81 -9.97
CA ASN A 663 -19.99 -3.68 -10.90
C ASN A 663 -19.15 -3.87 -12.18
N LEU A 664 -17.98 -4.44 -12.10
CA LEU A 664 -17.12 -4.65 -13.25
C LEU A 664 -17.57 -5.86 -14.07
N LEU A 665 -17.70 -7.02 -13.42
CA LEU A 665 -17.95 -8.29 -14.11
C LEU A 665 -19.36 -8.41 -14.68
N SER A 666 -20.34 -7.63 -14.20
CA SER A 666 -21.66 -7.56 -14.83
C SER A 666 -21.65 -6.85 -16.20
N ARG A 667 -20.56 -6.13 -16.54
CA ARG A 667 -20.46 -5.33 -17.77
C ARG A 667 -19.47 -5.87 -18.78
N ILE A 668 -18.55 -6.76 -18.36
CA ILE A 668 -17.48 -7.26 -19.20
C ILE A 668 -17.66 -8.75 -19.49
N HIS A 669 -17.58 -9.10 -20.77
CA HIS A 669 -17.68 -10.48 -21.21
C HIS A 669 -16.62 -10.75 -22.28
N HIS A 670 -15.66 -11.62 -21.97
CA HIS A 670 -14.64 -12.05 -22.90
C HIS A 670 -14.27 -13.51 -22.66
N ARG A 671 -13.95 -14.25 -23.73
CA ARG A 671 -13.63 -15.69 -23.66
C ARG A 671 -12.45 -16.02 -22.75
N ASN A 672 -11.50 -15.10 -22.59
CA ASN A 672 -10.30 -15.24 -21.75
C ASN A 672 -10.41 -14.50 -20.40
N LEU A 673 -11.63 -14.12 -20.00
CA LEU A 673 -11.96 -13.65 -18.65
C LEU A 673 -12.94 -14.63 -17.99
N ILE A 674 -12.85 -14.75 -16.67
CA ILE A 674 -13.77 -15.59 -15.90
C ILE A 674 -15.20 -15.13 -16.06
N GLN A 675 -16.13 -16.03 -16.32
CA GLN A 675 -17.54 -15.70 -16.45
C GLN A 675 -18.18 -15.54 -15.07
N PHE A 676 -18.64 -14.35 -14.80
CA PHE A 676 -19.47 -14.04 -13.65
C PHE A 676 -20.92 -14.46 -13.92
N LEU A 677 -21.49 -15.25 -13.01
CA LEU A 677 -22.85 -15.77 -13.15
C LEU A 677 -23.86 -15.03 -12.30
N GLY A 678 -23.39 -14.44 -11.19
CA GLY A 678 -24.24 -13.68 -10.29
C GLY A 678 -23.67 -13.62 -8.88
N TYR A 679 -24.51 -13.14 -7.96
CA TYR A 679 -24.10 -12.93 -6.57
C TYR A 679 -25.23 -13.28 -5.60
N CYS A 680 -24.88 -13.45 -4.32
CA CYS A 680 -25.82 -13.55 -3.21
C CYS A 680 -25.38 -12.60 -2.08
N GLN A 681 -26.33 -11.86 -1.52
CA GLN A 681 -26.08 -10.98 -0.38
C GLN A 681 -27.22 -11.11 0.62
N GLU A 682 -27.16 -12.16 1.43
CA GLU A 682 -28.16 -12.48 2.44
C GLU A 682 -27.49 -12.87 3.76
N GLU A 683 -28.18 -12.65 4.87
CA GLU A 683 -27.76 -12.97 6.25
C GLU A 683 -26.35 -12.43 6.62
N GLY A 684 -26.01 -11.24 6.09
CA GLY A 684 -24.71 -10.62 6.33
C GLY A 684 -23.54 -11.28 5.61
N ARG A 685 -23.80 -12.26 4.75
CA ARG A 685 -22.81 -12.92 3.88
C ARG A 685 -22.86 -12.32 2.48
N SER A 686 -21.69 -12.12 1.89
CA SER A 686 -21.53 -11.69 0.49
C SER A 686 -20.81 -12.79 -0.29
N MET A 687 -21.43 -13.24 -1.37
CA MET A 687 -20.94 -14.36 -2.18
C MET A 687 -20.98 -14.00 -3.65
N LEU A 688 -19.95 -14.38 -4.38
CA LEU A 688 -19.83 -14.22 -5.83
C LEU A 688 -19.85 -15.60 -6.49
N VAL A 689 -20.60 -15.72 -7.59
CA VAL A 689 -20.81 -16.98 -8.29
C VAL A 689 -20.21 -16.90 -9.68
N TYR A 690 -19.28 -17.82 -9.98
CA TYR A 690 -18.54 -17.91 -11.22
C TYR A 690 -18.72 -19.26 -11.91
N GLU A 691 -18.37 -19.36 -13.18
CA GLU A 691 -18.16 -20.65 -13.83
C GLU A 691 -17.04 -21.42 -13.10
N PHE A 692 -17.15 -22.74 -13.06
CA PHE A 692 -16.13 -23.60 -12.47
C PHE A 692 -15.01 -23.88 -13.47
N MET A 693 -13.76 -23.73 -13.03
CA MET A 693 -12.57 -23.98 -13.85
C MET A 693 -11.95 -25.31 -13.44
N GLN A 694 -12.07 -26.32 -14.29
CA GLN A 694 -11.81 -27.72 -13.96
C GLN A 694 -10.33 -28.02 -13.68
N ASN A 695 -9.41 -27.25 -14.30
CA ASN A 695 -7.98 -27.50 -14.19
C ASN A 695 -7.29 -26.52 -13.20
N GLY A 696 -8.06 -25.82 -12.33
CA GLY A 696 -7.51 -24.98 -11.26
C GLY A 696 -6.67 -23.80 -11.76
N THR A 697 -5.59 -23.48 -11.08
CA THR A 697 -4.73 -22.31 -11.32
C THR A 697 -3.48 -22.67 -12.12
N LEU A 698 -2.95 -21.70 -12.87
CA LEU A 698 -1.65 -21.86 -13.56
C LEU A 698 -0.51 -22.15 -12.56
N LYS A 699 -0.56 -21.53 -11.36
CA LYS A 699 0.40 -21.80 -10.29
C LYS A 699 0.51 -23.29 -9.95
N GLU A 700 -0.63 -23.98 -9.78
CA GLU A 700 -0.67 -25.41 -9.43
C GLU A 700 -0.03 -26.30 -10.48
N HIS A 701 -0.01 -25.87 -11.72
CA HIS A 701 0.59 -26.61 -12.85
C HIS A 701 2.08 -26.31 -13.06
N LEU A 702 2.56 -25.12 -12.67
CA LEU A 702 3.98 -24.79 -12.82
C LEU A 702 4.84 -25.37 -11.68
N TYR A 703 4.39 -25.23 -10.44
CA TYR A 703 5.17 -25.65 -9.26
C TYR A 703 4.32 -26.09 -8.06
N GLY A 704 3.04 -26.41 -8.27
CA GLY A 704 2.10 -26.88 -7.25
C GLY A 704 1.94 -28.40 -7.20
N VAL A 705 0.88 -28.85 -6.51
CA VAL A 705 0.57 -30.26 -6.28
C VAL A 705 0.27 -31.04 -7.58
N LEU A 706 -0.16 -30.36 -8.64
CA LEU A 706 -0.51 -30.97 -9.93
C LEU A 706 0.71 -31.27 -10.82
N THR A 707 1.89 -30.75 -10.49
CA THR A 707 3.13 -31.01 -11.25
C THR A 707 3.56 -32.49 -11.24
N SER A 708 3.06 -33.30 -10.30
CA SER A 708 3.38 -34.73 -10.21
C SER A 708 2.69 -35.64 -11.24
N GLY A 709 1.75 -35.11 -12.05
CA GLY A 709 0.92 -35.93 -12.96
C GLY A 709 0.94 -35.57 -14.44
N GLN A 710 0.99 -34.30 -14.79
CA GLN A 710 1.04 -33.81 -16.19
C GLN A 710 1.72 -32.43 -16.24
N SER A 711 2.99 -32.43 -16.60
CA SER A 711 3.72 -31.18 -16.90
C SER A 711 3.14 -30.51 -18.14
N ILE A 712 2.93 -29.19 -18.06
CA ILE A 712 2.56 -28.35 -19.20
C ILE A 712 3.82 -28.14 -20.06
N ASN A 713 3.80 -28.66 -21.33
CA ASN A 713 4.89 -28.48 -22.30
C ASN A 713 4.98 -27.02 -22.76
N TRP A 714 6.13 -26.64 -23.39
CA TRP A 714 6.42 -25.28 -23.76
C TRP A 714 5.35 -24.63 -24.67
N ILE A 715 4.91 -25.30 -25.71
CA ILE A 715 3.89 -24.73 -26.61
C ILE A 715 2.59 -24.45 -25.87
N LYS A 716 2.21 -25.25 -24.87
CA LYS A 716 1.01 -25.05 -24.10
C LYS A 716 1.16 -23.89 -23.12
N ARG A 717 2.38 -23.67 -22.56
CA ARG A 717 2.69 -22.48 -21.77
C ARG A 717 2.53 -21.20 -22.58
N LEU A 718 2.98 -21.21 -23.85
CA LEU A 718 2.80 -20.08 -24.76
C LEU A 718 1.32 -19.84 -25.12
N GLU A 719 0.53 -20.90 -25.35
CA GLU A 719 -0.93 -20.78 -25.59
C GLU A 719 -1.68 -20.21 -24.38
N ILE A 720 -1.28 -20.56 -23.16
CA ILE A 720 -1.81 -20.00 -21.91
C ILE A 720 -1.43 -18.51 -21.81
N ALA A 721 -0.19 -18.16 -22.13
CA ALA A 721 0.25 -16.77 -22.15
C ALA A 721 -0.53 -15.93 -23.19
N GLU A 722 -0.74 -16.50 -24.39
CA GLU A 722 -1.54 -15.87 -25.45
C GLU A 722 -2.98 -15.60 -24.99
N ASP A 723 -3.62 -16.59 -24.37
CA ASP A 723 -4.99 -16.47 -23.85
C ASP A 723 -5.08 -15.41 -22.76
N ALA A 724 -4.15 -15.39 -21.79
CA ALA A 724 -4.11 -14.40 -20.73
C ALA A 724 -3.88 -12.98 -21.28
N ALA A 725 -2.94 -12.82 -22.23
CA ALA A 725 -2.66 -11.54 -22.88
C ALA A 725 -3.88 -10.99 -23.63
N LYS A 726 -4.67 -11.85 -24.31
CA LYS A 726 -5.94 -11.44 -24.96
C LYS A 726 -6.98 -10.95 -23.95
N GLY A 727 -7.05 -11.56 -22.77
CA GLY A 727 -7.92 -11.11 -21.69
C GLY A 727 -7.51 -9.72 -21.18
N ILE A 728 -6.21 -9.49 -20.98
CA ILE A 728 -5.67 -8.22 -20.53
C ILE A 728 -5.82 -7.14 -21.62
N GLU A 729 -5.56 -7.48 -22.89
CA GLU A 729 -5.74 -6.57 -24.01
C GLU A 729 -7.19 -6.08 -24.12
N TYR A 730 -8.16 -6.98 -23.92
CA TYR A 730 -9.58 -6.61 -23.88
C TYR A 730 -9.88 -5.65 -22.73
N LEU A 731 -9.29 -5.82 -21.54
CA LEU A 731 -9.46 -4.90 -20.42
C LEU A 731 -8.91 -3.51 -20.74
N HIS A 732 -7.69 -3.43 -21.33
CA HIS A 732 -7.01 -2.17 -21.59
C HIS A 732 -7.55 -1.41 -22.78
N SER A 733 -7.99 -2.10 -23.85
CA SER A 733 -8.33 -1.48 -25.15
C SER A 733 -9.75 -1.78 -25.60
N GLY A 734 -10.35 -2.89 -25.16
CA GLY A 734 -11.69 -3.31 -25.56
C GLY A 734 -12.80 -2.80 -24.65
N CYS A 735 -12.47 -2.28 -23.48
CA CYS A 735 -13.41 -1.72 -22.52
C CYS A 735 -13.44 -0.19 -22.56
N VAL A 736 -14.63 0.41 -22.40
CA VAL A 736 -14.79 1.85 -22.24
C VAL A 736 -15.66 2.10 -20.99
N PRO A 737 -15.10 2.73 -19.95
CA PRO A 737 -13.68 3.09 -19.77
C PRO A 737 -12.76 1.86 -19.62
N ALA A 738 -11.47 2.04 -19.91
CA ALA A 738 -10.45 0.99 -19.79
C ALA A 738 -10.34 0.50 -18.33
N ILE A 739 -9.94 -0.75 -18.16
CA ILE A 739 -9.84 -1.42 -16.85
C ILE A 739 -8.40 -1.88 -16.65
N ILE A 740 -7.80 -1.51 -15.50
CA ILE A 740 -6.53 -2.03 -15.04
C ILE A 740 -6.81 -3.12 -14.01
N HIS A 741 -6.26 -4.32 -14.20
CA HIS A 741 -6.50 -5.47 -13.31
C HIS A 741 -5.84 -5.33 -11.95
N ARG A 742 -4.57 -4.86 -11.89
CA ARG A 742 -3.82 -4.52 -10.70
C ARG A 742 -3.28 -5.69 -9.86
N ASP A 743 -3.81 -6.89 -10.00
CA ASP A 743 -3.35 -8.08 -9.26
C ASP A 743 -3.16 -9.31 -10.16
N LEU A 744 -2.47 -9.11 -11.30
CA LEU A 744 -2.11 -10.20 -12.21
C LEU A 744 -1.02 -11.07 -11.58
N LYS A 745 -1.29 -12.37 -11.49
CA LYS A 745 -0.38 -13.40 -10.97
C LYS A 745 -0.82 -14.78 -11.40
N THR A 746 0.02 -15.77 -11.29
CA THR A 746 -0.27 -17.15 -11.73
C THR A 746 -1.43 -17.82 -10.99
N THR A 747 -1.76 -17.40 -9.75
CA THR A 747 -2.98 -17.86 -9.05
C THR A 747 -4.28 -17.28 -9.59
N ASN A 748 -4.22 -16.13 -10.29
CA ASN A 748 -5.39 -15.47 -10.87
C ASN A 748 -5.56 -15.79 -12.37
N ILE A 749 -4.73 -16.69 -12.91
CA ILE A 749 -4.92 -17.31 -14.22
C ILE A 749 -5.47 -18.71 -14.01
N LEU A 750 -6.73 -18.91 -14.36
CA LEU A 750 -7.45 -20.17 -14.20
C LEU A 750 -7.53 -20.92 -15.53
N LEU A 751 -7.53 -22.25 -15.47
CA LEU A 751 -7.54 -23.13 -16.63
C LEU A 751 -8.85 -23.92 -16.76
N ASP A 752 -9.50 -23.84 -17.93
CA ASP A 752 -10.72 -24.59 -18.22
C ASP A 752 -10.40 -26.07 -18.54
N LYS A 753 -11.42 -26.87 -18.75
CA LYS A 753 -11.29 -28.30 -19.11
C LYS A 753 -10.45 -28.56 -20.36
N HIS A 754 -10.22 -27.58 -21.21
CA HIS A 754 -9.39 -27.65 -22.41
C HIS A 754 -8.02 -27.00 -22.24
N MET A 755 -7.63 -26.66 -21.01
CA MET A 755 -6.39 -25.96 -20.69
C MET A 755 -6.30 -24.58 -21.35
N ARG A 756 -7.42 -23.87 -21.53
CA ARG A 756 -7.45 -22.47 -21.99
C ARG A 756 -7.46 -21.55 -20.78
N ALA A 757 -6.69 -20.48 -20.86
CA ALA A 757 -6.57 -19.56 -19.74
C ALA A 757 -7.68 -18.51 -19.70
N LYS A 758 -8.10 -18.20 -18.47
CA LYS A 758 -9.00 -17.10 -18.15
C LYS A 758 -8.44 -16.31 -16.97
N VAL A 759 -8.38 -15.00 -17.12
CA VAL A 759 -8.00 -14.08 -16.05
C VAL A 759 -9.17 -13.91 -15.08
N SER A 760 -8.89 -13.93 -13.77
CA SER A 760 -9.87 -13.91 -12.67
C SER A 760 -9.46 -12.97 -11.54
N ASP A 761 -10.36 -12.74 -10.61
CA ASP A 761 -10.17 -11.94 -9.37
C ASP A 761 -10.03 -10.43 -9.61
N PHE A 762 -11.16 -9.78 -9.88
CA PHE A 762 -11.25 -8.35 -10.20
C PHE A 762 -11.50 -7.46 -8.97
N GLY A 763 -11.35 -7.98 -7.76
CA GLY A 763 -11.61 -7.26 -6.51
C GLY A 763 -10.81 -5.97 -6.37
N LEU A 764 -9.57 -5.95 -6.87
CA LEU A 764 -8.66 -4.81 -6.83
C LEU A 764 -8.65 -3.95 -8.10
N SER A 765 -9.38 -4.34 -9.15
CA SER A 765 -9.34 -3.67 -10.46
C SER A 765 -9.87 -2.25 -10.42
N LYS A 766 -9.40 -1.41 -11.34
CA LYS A 766 -9.75 0.02 -11.44
C LYS A 766 -10.15 0.43 -12.84
N LEU A 767 -11.20 1.26 -12.92
CA LEU A 767 -11.59 1.94 -14.14
C LEU A 767 -10.69 3.16 -14.36
N VAL A 768 -10.22 3.34 -15.58
CA VAL A 768 -9.49 4.55 -16.00
C VAL A 768 -10.51 5.55 -16.48
N VAL A 769 -10.63 6.69 -15.82
CA VAL A 769 -11.56 7.76 -16.24
C VAL A 769 -11.13 8.30 -17.61
N ASP A 770 -12.10 8.55 -18.48
CA ASP A 770 -11.86 9.05 -19.85
C ASP A 770 -10.93 10.25 -19.85
N GLY A 771 -9.83 10.15 -20.62
CA GLY A 771 -8.80 11.17 -20.74
C GLY A 771 -7.70 11.17 -19.64
N ALA A 772 -7.80 10.28 -18.63
CA ALA A 772 -6.75 10.13 -17.62
C ALA A 772 -5.64 9.21 -18.11
N SER A 773 -4.38 9.59 -17.91
CA SER A 773 -3.21 8.75 -18.20
C SER A 773 -2.92 7.71 -17.11
N HIS A 774 -3.49 7.88 -15.92
CA HIS A 774 -3.27 7.02 -14.75
C HIS A 774 -4.43 7.13 -13.75
N VAL A 775 -4.49 6.20 -12.81
CA VAL A 775 -5.40 6.23 -11.65
C VAL A 775 -4.56 6.36 -10.39
N SER A 776 -4.67 7.49 -9.69
CA SER A 776 -4.06 7.63 -8.36
C SER A 776 -4.76 6.71 -7.37
N SER A 777 -4.01 5.80 -6.75
CA SER A 777 -4.58 4.80 -5.85
C SER A 777 -3.56 4.33 -4.82
N ALA A 778 -4.04 4.06 -3.60
CA ALA A 778 -3.21 3.40 -2.58
C ALA A 778 -2.58 2.12 -3.14
N ILE A 779 -1.35 1.83 -2.73
CA ILE A 779 -0.61 0.66 -3.22
C ILE A 779 -1.34 -0.61 -2.78
N GLN A 780 -1.68 -1.44 -3.76
CA GLN A 780 -2.28 -2.76 -3.56
C GLN A 780 -1.79 -3.69 -4.68
N GLY A 781 -1.76 -4.97 -4.43
CA GLY A 781 -1.28 -6.00 -5.34
C GLY A 781 -0.47 -7.05 -4.59
N THR A 782 0.12 -7.99 -5.30
CA THR A 782 0.87 -9.12 -4.74
C THR A 782 2.37 -8.87 -4.86
N VAL A 783 3.11 -9.04 -3.76
CA VAL A 783 4.57 -8.93 -3.74
C VAL A 783 5.19 -9.91 -4.74
N GLY A 784 6.17 -9.43 -5.52
CA GLY A 784 6.78 -10.19 -6.62
C GLY A 784 6.22 -9.82 -7.99
N TYR A 785 4.95 -9.43 -8.09
CA TYR A 785 4.29 -8.99 -9.33
C TYR A 785 4.01 -7.48 -9.36
N LEU A 786 4.19 -6.80 -8.23
CA LEU A 786 3.88 -5.39 -8.07
C LEU A 786 4.85 -4.52 -8.87
N ASP A 787 4.30 -3.66 -9.72
CA ASP A 787 5.04 -2.68 -10.52
C ASP A 787 5.81 -1.71 -9.62
N PRO A 788 7.16 -1.61 -9.76
CA PRO A 788 7.97 -0.70 -8.96
C PRO A 788 7.61 0.78 -9.18
N GLU A 789 7.26 1.19 -10.40
CA GLU A 789 6.87 2.58 -10.67
C GLU A 789 5.53 2.92 -10.04
N TYR A 790 4.54 2.04 -10.14
CA TYR A 790 3.27 2.19 -9.42
C TYR A 790 3.49 2.22 -7.90
N TYR A 791 4.37 1.35 -7.38
CA TYR A 791 4.70 1.35 -5.97
C TYR A 791 5.28 2.69 -5.49
N ILE A 792 6.16 3.30 -6.28
CA ILE A 792 6.83 4.56 -5.94
C ILE A 792 5.93 5.77 -6.17
N SER A 793 5.25 5.82 -7.33
CA SER A 793 4.49 6.99 -7.78
C SER A 793 3.05 7.01 -7.27
N GLN A 794 2.51 5.87 -6.87
CA GLN A 794 1.08 5.63 -6.59
C GLN A 794 0.17 5.92 -7.80
N GLN A 795 0.76 5.98 -8.99
CA GLN A 795 0.07 6.18 -10.26
C GLN A 795 -0.08 4.85 -10.96
N LEU A 796 -1.25 4.26 -10.88
CA LEU A 796 -1.59 3.00 -11.52
C LEU A 796 -1.88 3.24 -13.00
N THR A 797 -1.21 2.50 -13.89
CA THR A 797 -1.38 2.56 -15.34
C THR A 797 -1.59 1.16 -15.93
N ASP A 798 -1.99 1.08 -17.21
CA ASP A 798 -2.00 -0.18 -17.98
C ASP A 798 -0.62 -0.86 -17.98
N LYS A 799 0.47 -0.08 -17.90
CA LYS A 799 1.84 -0.58 -17.84
C LYS A 799 2.17 -1.32 -16.54
N SER A 800 1.37 -1.11 -15.48
CA SER A 800 1.50 -1.88 -14.24
C SER A 800 1.06 -3.33 -14.43
N ASP A 801 -0.02 -3.57 -15.20
CA ASP A 801 -0.44 -4.92 -15.58
C ASP A 801 0.58 -5.59 -16.52
N VAL A 802 1.20 -4.80 -17.41
CA VAL A 802 2.27 -5.29 -18.30
C VAL A 802 3.49 -5.77 -17.51
N TYR A 803 3.89 -5.04 -16.45
CA TYR A 803 4.96 -5.48 -15.55
C TYR A 803 4.62 -6.83 -14.90
N SER A 804 3.43 -6.94 -14.30
CA SER A 804 2.98 -8.18 -13.66
C SER A 804 2.92 -9.34 -14.66
N PHE A 805 2.50 -9.06 -15.90
CA PHE A 805 2.49 -10.07 -16.97
C PHE A 805 3.90 -10.48 -17.41
N GLY A 806 4.86 -9.56 -17.42
CA GLY A 806 6.27 -9.86 -17.63
C GLY A 806 6.82 -10.84 -16.60
N VAL A 807 6.46 -10.69 -15.34
CA VAL A 807 6.80 -11.65 -14.27
C VAL A 807 6.21 -13.03 -14.55
N ILE A 808 4.93 -13.08 -14.96
CA ILE A 808 4.27 -14.35 -15.34
C ILE A 808 5.00 -15.04 -16.51
N LEU A 809 5.47 -14.28 -17.50
CA LEU A 809 6.26 -14.86 -18.61
C LEU A 809 7.57 -15.48 -18.12
N LEU A 810 8.25 -14.87 -17.15
CA LEU A 810 9.44 -15.43 -16.53
C LEU A 810 9.12 -16.72 -15.75
N GLU A 811 7.99 -16.77 -15.04
CA GLU A 811 7.52 -17.98 -14.34
C GLU A 811 7.21 -19.11 -15.35
N LEU A 812 6.62 -18.78 -16.50
CA LEU A 812 6.35 -19.77 -17.58
C LEU A 812 7.62 -20.35 -18.20
N ILE A 813 8.71 -19.54 -18.30
CA ILE A 813 10.00 -20.01 -18.82
C ILE A 813 10.70 -20.90 -17.79
N SER A 814 10.68 -20.49 -16.53
CA SER A 814 11.56 -21.05 -15.51
C SER A 814 10.91 -22.12 -14.63
N GLY A 815 9.59 -22.17 -14.56
CA GLY A 815 8.88 -23.01 -13.59
C GLY A 815 9.17 -22.62 -12.14
N GLN A 816 9.61 -21.36 -11.89
CA GLN A 816 9.95 -20.85 -10.56
C GLN A 816 8.95 -19.80 -10.11
N GLU A 817 8.67 -19.73 -8.79
CA GLU A 817 7.82 -18.69 -8.22
C GLU A 817 8.46 -17.29 -8.32
N ALA A 818 7.65 -16.25 -8.44
CA ALA A 818 8.10 -14.86 -8.54
C ALA A 818 9.05 -14.45 -7.40
N ILE A 819 8.86 -15.00 -6.20
CA ILE A 819 9.75 -14.87 -5.05
C ILE A 819 10.05 -16.25 -4.48
N SER A 820 11.32 -16.57 -4.31
CA SER A 820 11.76 -17.80 -3.67
C SER A 820 12.97 -17.53 -2.77
N ASN A 821 13.01 -18.20 -1.62
CA ASN A 821 14.14 -18.14 -0.70
C ASN A 821 15.25 -19.16 -1.04
N GLU A 822 14.95 -20.16 -1.86
CA GLU A 822 15.83 -21.31 -2.10
C GLU A 822 16.20 -21.50 -3.58
N SER A 823 15.28 -21.15 -4.50
CA SER A 823 15.40 -21.55 -5.91
C SER A 823 16.35 -20.70 -6.75
N PHE A 824 16.60 -19.43 -6.38
CA PHE A 824 17.41 -18.50 -7.17
C PHE A 824 18.88 -18.45 -6.73
N GLY A 825 19.30 -19.40 -5.88
CA GLY A 825 20.63 -19.40 -5.27
C GLY A 825 20.77 -18.33 -4.18
N VAL A 826 21.96 -18.26 -3.59
CA VAL A 826 22.22 -17.35 -2.45
C VAL A 826 22.05 -15.87 -2.82
N ASN A 827 21.94 -15.56 -4.12
CA ASN A 827 22.13 -14.22 -4.65
C ASN A 827 20.84 -13.49 -5.10
N CYS A 828 19.73 -14.19 -5.33
CA CYS A 828 18.50 -13.57 -5.80
C CYS A 828 17.28 -14.18 -5.10
N ARG A 829 16.34 -13.34 -4.65
CA ARG A 829 15.02 -13.76 -4.13
C ARG A 829 13.89 -13.47 -5.09
N ASN A 830 14.16 -12.69 -6.13
CA ASN A 830 13.18 -12.23 -7.09
C ASN A 830 13.53 -12.78 -8.48
N ILE A 831 12.55 -13.37 -9.14
CA ILE A 831 12.69 -13.98 -10.46
C ILE A 831 13.18 -12.97 -11.53
N VAL A 832 12.76 -11.70 -11.45
CA VAL A 832 13.14 -10.66 -12.40
C VAL A 832 14.65 -10.41 -12.37
N GLN A 833 15.23 -10.26 -11.19
CA GLN A 833 16.67 -10.03 -11.01
C GLN A 833 17.47 -11.26 -11.42
N TRP A 834 17.01 -12.44 -11.02
CA TRP A 834 17.66 -13.71 -11.35
C TRP A 834 17.64 -13.95 -12.86
N ALA A 835 16.50 -13.84 -13.51
CA ALA A 835 16.39 -14.03 -14.96
C ALA A 835 17.21 -12.98 -15.74
N LYS A 836 17.17 -11.71 -15.31
CA LYS A 836 17.95 -10.64 -15.91
C LYS A 836 19.45 -10.94 -15.88
N MET A 837 19.99 -11.39 -14.75
CA MET A 837 21.40 -11.75 -14.59
C MET A 837 21.82 -12.86 -15.58
N HIS A 838 21.03 -13.91 -15.72
CA HIS A 838 21.31 -15.02 -16.63
C HIS A 838 21.20 -14.58 -18.11
N ILE A 839 20.13 -13.88 -18.47
CA ILE A 839 19.88 -13.45 -19.87
C ILE A 839 20.95 -12.43 -20.32
N GLU A 840 21.33 -11.46 -19.48
CA GLU A 840 22.40 -10.50 -19.78
C GLU A 840 23.79 -11.15 -19.87
N SER A 841 23.96 -12.36 -19.30
CA SER A 841 25.19 -13.16 -19.41
C SER A 841 25.16 -14.16 -20.56
N ASP A 842 24.18 -14.08 -21.48
CA ASP A 842 23.92 -15.06 -22.57
C ASP A 842 23.64 -16.50 -22.05
N ASP A 843 23.35 -16.68 -20.75
CA ASP A 843 23.07 -17.97 -20.12
C ASP A 843 21.56 -18.23 -19.98
N ILE A 844 20.84 -18.26 -21.10
CA ILE A 844 19.40 -18.55 -21.05
C ILE A 844 19.12 -19.98 -20.56
N GLN A 845 20.07 -20.92 -20.75
CA GLN A 845 19.92 -22.31 -20.32
C GLN A 845 19.76 -22.43 -18.81
N GLY A 846 20.39 -21.50 -18.06
CA GLY A 846 20.34 -21.46 -16.61
C GLY A 846 18.94 -21.14 -16.05
N ILE A 847 18.07 -20.48 -16.82
CA ILE A 847 16.73 -20.10 -16.36
C ILE A 847 15.63 -21.05 -16.82
N ILE A 848 15.90 -21.96 -17.75
CA ILE A 848 14.86 -22.81 -18.35
C ILE A 848 14.42 -23.91 -17.37
N ASP A 849 13.12 -24.04 -17.22
CA ASP A 849 12.51 -25.12 -16.44
C ASP A 849 13.02 -26.48 -16.92
N PRO A 850 13.61 -27.31 -16.04
CA PRO A 850 14.02 -28.67 -16.37
C PRO A 850 12.94 -29.52 -17.04
N MET A 851 11.67 -29.24 -16.77
CA MET A 851 10.54 -29.99 -17.30
C MET A 851 10.29 -29.77 -18.81
N ILE A 852 10.84 -28.70 -19.40
CA ILE A 852 10.66 -28.37 -20.83
C ILE A 852 11.97 -28.43 -21.61
N ARG A 853 13.11 -28.83 -21.00
CA ARG A 853 14.47 -28.70 -21.58
C ARG A 853 14.66 -29.29 -22.95
N ASP A 854 13.91 -30.30 -23.33
CA ASP A 854 14.07 -31.02 -24.63
C ASP A 854 12.95 -30.72 -25.63
N GLU A 855 12.00 -29.82 -25.28
CA GLU A 855 10.76 -29.67 -26.08
C GLU A 855 10.55 -28.21 -26.60
N TYR A 856 11.58 -27.38 -26.68
CA TYR A 856 11.43 -25.99 -27.13
C TYR A 856 12.33 -25.67 -28.34
N ASP A 857 11.95 -24.62 -29.06
CA ASP A 857 12.79 -23.94 -30.03
C ASP A 857 13.50 -22.75 -29.35
N ILE A 858 14.81 -22.68 -29.48
CA ILE A 858 15.64 -21.67 -28.81
C ILE A 858 15.27 -20.24 -29.24
N GLN A 859 14.88 -20.02 -30.50
CA GLN A 859 14.51 -18.69 -31.02
C GLN A 859 13.16 -18.26 -30.45
N ALA A 860 12.20 -19.19 -30.33
CA ALA A 860 10.90 -18.92 -29.70
C ALA A 860 11.10 -18.55 -28.24
N LEU A 861 11.96 -19.26 -27.52
CA LEU A 861 12.24 -19.03 -26.11
C LEU A 861 12.95 -17.68 -25.85
N TRP A 862 14.01 -17.38 -26.65
CA TRP A 862 14.68 -16.07 -26.58
C TRP A 862 13.73 -14.92 -26.83
N LYS A 863 12.87 -15.00 -27.82
CA LYS A 863 11.88 -13.96 -28.15
C LYS A 863 10.96 -13.67 -26.96
N VAL A 864 10.52 -14.67 -26.24
CA VAL A 864 9.67 -14.52 -25.05
C VAL A 864 10.45 -13.96 -23.86
N ALA A 865 11.70 -14.44 -23.66
CA ALA A 865 12.54 -13.98 -22.58
C ALA A 865 12.92 -12.49 -22.71
N GLU A 866 13.33 -12.06 -23.91
CA GLU A 866 13.58 -10.65 -24.20
C GLU A 866 12.33 -9.80 -23.98
N LYS A 867 11.15 -10.26 -24.45
CA LYS A 867 9.90 -9.53 -24.27
C LYS A 867 9.52 -9.48 -22.77
N ALA A 868 9.72 -10.53 -22.01
CA ALA A 868 9.52 -10.52 -20.56
C ALA A 868 10.41 -9.47 -19.86
N LEU A 869 11.70 -9.38 -20.23
CA LEU A 869 12.61 -8.36 -19.72
C LEU A 869 12.19 -6.94 -20.10
N MET A 870 11.64 -6.74 -21.31
CA MET A 870 11.07 -5.45 -21.69
C MET A 870 9.84 -5.09 -20.85
N CYS A 871 9.00 -6.06 -20.51
CA CYS A 871 7.81 -5.83 -19.66
C CYS A 871 8.19 -5.44 -18.24
N VAL A 872 9.27 -5.97 -17.69
CA VAL A 872 9.70 -5.71 -16.31
C VAL A 872 10.70 -4.55 -16.17
N GLN A 873 10.76 -3.66 -17.17
CA GLN A 873 11.57 -2.43 -17.06
C GLN A 873 11.07 -1.54 -15.91
N PRO A 874 11.96 -0.83 -15.20
CA PRO A 874 11.60 0.00 -14.05
C PRO A 874 10.55 1.06 -14.37
N HIS A 875 10.62 1.65 -15.57
CA HIS A 875 9.73 2.74 -15.98
C HIS A 875 8.69 2.26 -17.01
N GLY A 876 7.42 2.59 -16.78
CA GLY A 876 6.30 2.17 -17.61
C GLY A 876 6.38 2.63 -19.06
N ASN A 877 6.97 3.81 -19.31
CA ASN A 877 7.20 4.33 -20.66
C ASN A 877 8.21 3.50 -21.49
N MET A 878 9.06 2.70 -20.83
CA MET A 878 9.99 1.78 -21.47
C MET A 878 9.38 0.40 -21.74
N ARG A 879 8.20 0.11 -21.18
CA ARG A 879 7.50 -1.16 -21.33
C ARG A 879 6.64 -1.15 -22.59
N PRO A 880 6.54 -2.27 -23.31
CA PRO A 880 5.62 -2.39 -24.44
C PRO A 880 4.15 -2.24 -24.01
N SER A 881 3.26 -2.09 -24.97
CA SER A 881 1.83 -2.32 -24.76
C SER A 881 1.54 -3.81 -24.66
N ILE A 882 0.42 -4.18 -24.04
CA ILE A 882 0.02 -5.60 -23.97
C ILE A 882 -0.24 -6.19 -25.37
N SER A 883 -0.70 -5.38 -26.33
CA SER A 883 -0.89 -5.79 -27.74
C SER A 883 0.44 -6.15 -28.43
N GLU A 884 1.52 -5.42 -28.13
CA GLU A 884 2.85 -5.75 -28.60
C GLU A 884 3.39 -7.04 -27.97
N VAL A 885 3.12 -7.25 -26.67
CA VAL A 885 3.48 -8.49 -25.97
C VAL A 885 2.70 -9.68 -26.57
N LEU A 886 1.40 -9.51 -26.78
CA LEU A 886 0.54 -10.53 -27.40
C LEU A 886 1.07 -10.93 -28.77
N LYS A 887 1.45 -9.98 -29.61
CA LYS A 887 2.00 -10.25 -30.93
C LYS A 887 3.30 -11.08 -30.85
N ASP A 888 4.23 -10.72 -29.96
CA ASP A 888 5.49 -11.46 -29.81
C ASP A 888 5.29 -12.88 -29.29
N VAL A 889 4.32 -13.08 -28.38
CA VAL A 889 3.92 -14.42 -27.93
C VAL A 889 3.31 -15.24 -29.09
N GLN A 890 2.47 -14.62 -29.93
CA GLN A 890 1.91 -15.27 -31.12
C GLN A 890 3.00 -15.66 -32.12
N ASP A 891 3.97 -14.80 -32.39
CA ASP A 891 5.11 -15.08 -33.23
C ASP A 891 5.95 -16.24 -32.67
N ALA A 892 6.19 -16.27 -31.33
CA ALA A 892 6.88 -17.39 -30.69
C ALA A 892 6.12 -18.71 -30.83
N ILE A 893 4.78 -18.70 -30.75
CA ILE A 893 3.93 -19.87 -31.00
C ILE A 893 4.09 -20.37 -32.45
N LEU A 894 4.16 -19.47 -33.41
CA LEU A 894 4.37 -19.84 -34.82
C LEU A 894 5.72 -20.52 -35.03
N ILE A 895 6.81 -19.94 -34.50
CA ILE A 895 8.17 -20.51 -34.56
C ILE A 895 8.18 -21.90 -33.93
N GLU A 896 7.59 -22.08 -32.76
CA GLU A 896 7.55 -23.35 -32.04
C GLU A 896 6.76 -24.43 -32.80
N ARG A 897 5.62 -24.05 -33.40
CA ARG A 897 4.82 -24.98 -34.22
C ARG A 897 5.56 -25.44 -35.47
N GLU A 898 6.34 -24.58 -36.12
CA GLU A 898 7.18 -24.91 -37.25
C GLU A 898 8.35 -25.81 -36.85
N ALA A 899 8.99 -25.53 -35.70
CA ALA A 899 10.05 -26.38 -35.15
C ALA A 899 9.54 -27.77 -34.78
N ALA A 900 8.34 -27.85 -34.19
CA ALA A 900 7.70 -29.11 -33.85
C ALA A 900 7.36 -29.98 -35.11
N LYS A 901 6.96 -29.34 -36.24
CA LYS A 901 6.78 -30.01 -37.51
C LYS A 901 8.10 -30.58 -38.06
N ARG A 902 9.20 -29.79 -37.98
CA ARG A 902 10.54 -30.23 -38.41
C ARG A 902 11.05 -31.42 -37.59
N ARG A 903 10.86 -31.40 -36.26
CA ARG A 903 11.22 -32.51 -35.35
C ARG A 903 10.44 -33.80 -35.70
N LYS A 904 9.14 -33.75 -36.02
CA LYS A 904 8.33 -34.87 -36.44
C LYS A 904 8.71 -35.41 -37.82
N GLY A 905 9.02 -34.51 -38.77
CA GLY A 905 9.45 -34.91 -40.12
C GLY A 905 10.79 -35.69 -40.09
N ASN A 906 11.75 -35.27 -39.28
CA ASN A 906 13.03 -35.99 -39.11
C ASN A 906 12.85 -37.37 -38.41
N SER A 907 11.91 -37.50 -37.47
CA SER A 907 11.62 -38.80 -36.83
C SER A 907 10.98 -39.81 -37.80
N ASP A 908 10.15 -39.35 -38.74
CA ASP A 908 9.52 -40.17 -39.76
C ASP A 908 10.52 -40.61 -40.86
N GLU A 909 11.52 -39.77 -41.20
CA GLU A 909 12.59 -40.18 -42.13
C GLU A 909 13.61 -41.13 -41.46
N MET A 910 13.96 -40.95 -40.20
CA MET A 910 14.78 -41.89 -39.44
C MET A 910 14.08 -43.23 -39.26
N SER A 911 12.78 -43.24 -39.01
CA SER A 911 11.98 -44.49 -38.92
C SER A 911 11.89 -45.22 -40.24
N LYS A 912 11.84 -44.51 -41.37
CA LYS A 912 11.84 -45.12 -42.72
C LYS A 912 13.22 -45.67 -43.09
N ASN A 913 14.30 -45.06 -42.67
CA ASN A 913 15.66 -45.55 -42.89
C ASN A 913 16.01 -46.77 -42.01
N TYR A 914 15.39 -46.96 -40.85
CA TYR A 914 15.58 -48.15 -40.01
C TYR A 914 14.88 -49.42 -40.53
N VAL A 915 13.84 -49.30 -41.34
CA VAL A 915 13.14 -50.45 -41.93
C VAL A 915 13.81 -50.98 -43.22
N HIS A 916 14.73 -50.22 -43.85
CA HIS A 916 15.46 -50.66 -45.04
C HIS A 916 16.88 -51.18 -44.79
N SER A 917 17.39 -51.19 -43.51
CA SER A 917 18.77 -51.52 -43.19
C SER A 917 19.00 -52.88 -42.48
N SER A 918 17.96 -53.76 -42.45
CA SER A 918 18.10 -55.12 -41.84
C SER A 918 18.16 -56.28 -42.79
N LEU A 919 18.83 -56.09 -43.88
CA LEU A 919 19.27 -57.26 -44.74
C LEU A 919 20.61 -56.85 -45.39
N ASN A 920 21.75 -57.14 -44.71
CA ASN A 920 22.96 -57.74 -45.22
C ASN A 920 24.11 -57.59 -44.25
N MET A 921 24.38 -58.72 -43.57
CA MET A 921 25.64 -59.01 -42.91
C MET A 921 26.61 -59.62 -43.85
N SER A 922 27.79 -59.05 -43.97
CA SER A 922 29.05 -59.84 -44.03
C SER A 922 30.26 -58.88 -44.05
N SER A 923 31.05 -59.05 -43.00
CA SER A 923 32.51 -58.99 -42.84
C SER A 923 33.39 -58.17 -43.83
N LEU A 924 34.23 -57.30 -43.27
CA LEU A 924 35.69 -57.40 -43.27
C LEU A 924 36.34 -56.08 -42.94
N ASP A 925 37.08 -56.17 -41.89
CA ASP A 925 38.40 -55.69 -41.52
C ASP A 925 39.06 -54.39 -42.03
N ILE A 926 39.62 -53.69 -41.04
CA ILE A 926 40.95 -53.04 -40.93
C ILE A 926 41.19 -51.72 -41.61
N GLY A 927 41.61 -50.80 -40.77
CA GLY A 927 42.69 -49.85 -41.05
C GLY A 927 42.45 -48.38 -41.19
N GLY A 928 42.73 -47.67 -40.11
CA GLY A 928 43.68 -46.60 -40.15
C GLY A 928 43.37 -45.23 -40.72
N THR A 929 43.70 -44.32 -39.88
CA THR A 929 44.22 -42.95 -40.13
C THR A 929 43.26 -41.77 -40.11
N GLU A 930 43.60 -40.95 -39.17
CA GLU A 930 43.21 -39.55 -38.92
C GLU A 930 43.24 -38.71 -40.20
N ASN A 931 42.25 -37.81 -40.26
CA ASN A 931 42.45 -36.48 -40.83
C ASN A 931 41.45 -35.46 -40.28
N TYR A 932 41.98 -34.51 -39.59
CA TYR A 932 41.33 -33.24 -39.26
C TYR A 932 41.02 -32.44 -40.49
N LEU A 933 39.80 -31.96 -40.67
CA LEU A 933 39.49 -30.83 -41.49
C LEU A 933 38.55 -29.87 -40.76
N SER A 934 39.11 -28.78 -40.33
CA SER A 934 38.46 -27.58 -39.86
C SER A 934 37.64 -26.93 -41.01
N LEU A 935 36.35 -26.71 -40.73
CA LEU A 935 35.56 -25.77 -41.52
C LEU A 935 35.01 -24.75 -40.55
N GLY A 936 35.63 -23.53 -40.66
CA GLY A 936 35.13 -22.34 -40.00
C GLY A 936 33.84 -21.88 -40.67
N ASP A 937 32.84 -21.70 -39.88
CA ASP A 937 31.63 -20.91 -40.22
C ASP A 937 31.63 -19.60 -39.49
N SER A 938 31.72 -18.55 -40.31
CA SER A 938 31.57 -17.16 -39.96
C SER A 938 30.11 -16.86 -39.63
N ILE A 939 29.81 -16.63 -38.36
CA ILE A 939 28.54 -16.04 -37.95
C ILE A 939 28.64 -14.53 -38.07
N VAL A 940 27.86 -13.98 -38.99
CA VAL A 940 27.62 -12.54 -39.15
C VAL A 940 26.71 -12.09 -38.02
N ARG A 941 27.22 -11.22 -37.15
CA ARG A 941 26.44 -10.50 -36.14
C ARG A 941 25.70 -9.32 -36.76
N PRO A 942 24.43 -9.09 -36.51
CA PRO A 942 23.80 -7.83 -36.77
C PRO A 942 24.14 -6.84 -35.65
N THR A 943 24.82 -5.77 -36.00
CA THR A 943 25.05 -4.61 -35.17
C THR A 943 23.73 -3.84 -34.99
N ALA A 944 23.35 -3.60 -33.73
CA ALA A 944 22.30 -2.67 -33.39
C ALA A 944 22.63 -1.23 -33.86
N ARG A 945 21.65 -0.59 -34.44
CA ARG A 945 21.53 0.86 -34.55
C ARG A 945 20.35 1.35 -33.73
#